data_2fd2cb5b11f8fb582eddbf19b45ea98b
#
_entry.id   2fd2cb5b11f8fb582eddbf19b45ea98b
#
_cell.length_a   1.000
_cell.length_b   1.000
_cell.length_c   1.000
_cell.angle_alpha   90.00
_cell.angle_beta   90.00
_cell.angle_gamma   90.00
#
_symmetry.space_group_name_H-M   'P 1'
#
loop_
_entity.id
_entity.type
_entity.pdbx_description
1 polymer ?
#
loop_
_entity_poly.entity_id
_entity_poly.type
_entity_poly.pdbx_seq_one_letter_code
_entity_poly.pdbx_strand_id
1 'polypeptide(L)'
;LARLPVIVGFGGINSAGRTSFHQAYRRIIFDLLPNDLQQEVLLDLANITQIAEFQNGLWLTADGEALDAETLIDTFGEEILARTLIRRIHPSLFDVDNVVLHKSSALSPVSEGEKLSFSVKTRSLPDNIPANWQVKALSNTHSEITVDGTLETFIKDTKSLSVKAAGQLPTGFDPAKLYQSRNHPRGLQMTVYGASDAILSSGLDWDVVRNQVAPDQIAVYAANSIGQMDDLGFGGMLKSALMGKRTTSKHLPLGYAQMPADFVNAYVLGSVGNVGTSIGACATYFFNLERAIESIKSGKIRVAMVGGSDAPITPEIIEGFRTMGALAEDTALLALDLLENQKEPDHTRSCRPFAQNCGFTIGESSQWTLLMDDELAIDLGATIYGAIPAVYAFADGYKKSISAPGVGNYLTVSKAMAYLQNIIGKEGLTKHTFIQAHGTSTPQNRVTESHVLSKAATSFGADAMPVTAMKAYLGHSQGTAGGDQLHLSLGVWEHGVLPGIVTSSEVADDVYQAGLKFQLKHEEYGKTHFDAALLNSKGFGGNNATAVLLAPHKAIELLKKRYSEEQIEEYYEKNAAIKSAATAYNEAMIRGEIKPIYRFGFNVLGGEELDISEQQIKLPGYEIPVDLNVTNDFEDLI
;
A
#
# COMPACT_ATOMS: atom_id res chain seq x y z
N LEU A 1 23.62 23.96 3.09
CA LEU A 1 23.68 22.53 3.41
C LEU A 1 22.39 21.86 2.97
N ALA A 2 22.45 20.60 2.48
CA ALA A 2 21.27 19.83 2.13
C ALA A 2 20.44 19.55 3.41
N ARG A 3 19.11 19.67 3.31
CA ARG A 3 18.19 19.34 4.41
C ARG A 3 18.05 17.82 4.52
N LEU A 4 17.93 17.32 5.74
CA LEU A 4 17.72 15.88 5.98
C LEU A 4 16.23 15.57 5.98
N PRO A 5 15.71 14.75 5.06
CA PRO A 5 14.32 14.31 5.10
C PRO A 5 14.09 13.35 6.27
N VAL A 6 13.26 13.75 7.24
CA VAL A 6 12.90 12.95 8.41
C VAL A 6 11.45 12.49 8.35
N ILE A 7 11.19 11.28 8.85
CA ILE A 7 9.84 10.71 8.97
C ILE A 7 9.23 11.23 10.27
N VAL A 8 8.15 11.99 10.16
CA VAL A 8 7.46 12.58 11.33
C VAL A 8 6.05 12.01 11.56
N GLY A 9 5.56 11.22 10.64
CA GLY A 9 4.30 10.50 10.76
C GLY A 9 4.21 9.38 9.72
N PHE A 10 3.50 8.33 10.06
CA PHE A 10 3.21 7.23 9.15
C PHE A 10 1.91 6.56 9.56
N GLY A 11 1.20 6.01 8.58
CA GLY A 11 -0.07 5.37 8.82
C GLY A 11 -0.58 4.66 7.59
N GLY A 12 -1.70 3.99 7.75
CA GLY A 12 -2.34 3.19 6.73
C GLY A 12 -2.91 1.90 7.27
N ILE A 13 -3.15 0.99 6.35
CA ILE A 13 -3.69 -0.33 6.68
C ILE A 13 -3.21 -1.36 5.66
N ASN A 14 -2.94 -2.57 6.14
CA ASN A 14 -2.65 -3.75 5.32
C ASN A 14 -3.33 -4.98 5.92
N SER A 15 -3.00 -6.18 5.46
CA SER A 15 -3.63 -7.42 5.93
C SER A 15 -3.36 -7.72 7.41
N ALA A 16 -2.33 -7.12 8.02
CA ALA A 16 -2.02 -7.26 9.44
C ALA A 16 -2.80 -6.26 10.33
N GLY A 17 -3.44 -5.25 9.73
CA GLY A 17 -4.16 -4.20 10.43
C GLY A 17 -3.60 -2.80 10.17
N ARG A 18 -3.91 -1.86 11.06
CA ARG A 18 -3.45 -0.46 11.02
C ARG A 18 -1.94 -0.38 11.19
N THR A 19 -1.26 0.46 10.40
CA THR A 19 0.22 0.53 10.43
C THR A 19 0.78 1.57 11.37
N SER A 20 0.05 2.66 11.66
CA SER A 20 0.45 3.63 12.70
C SER A 20 0.62 2.95 14.06
N PHE A 21 1.45 3.53 14.92
CA PHE A 21 1.81 2.96 16.22
C PHE A 21 2.31 1.52 16.17
N HIS A 22 2.81 1.10 15.00
CA HIS A 22 3.35 -0.23 14.76
C HIS A 22 2.33 -1.38 14.97
N GLN A 23 1.01 -1.13 14.92
CA GLN A 23 0.00 -2.16 15.19
C GLN A 23 0.11 -3.35 14.22
N ALA A 24 0.24 -3.10 12.91
CA ALA A 24 0.47 -4.16 11.92
C ALA A 24 1.79 -4.91 12.16
N TYR A 25 2.85 -4.22 12.57
CA TYR A 25 4.11 -4.86 12.94
C TYR A 25 3.96 -5.74 14.18
N ARG A 26 3.31 -5.23 15.23
CA ARG A 26 3.00 -5.99 16.46
C ARG A 26 2.19 -7.24 16.13
N ARG A 27 1.24 -7.15 15.18
CA ARG A 27 0.50 -8.35 14.74
C ARG A 27 1.42 -9.41 14.13
N ILE A 28 2.48 -9.02 13.43
CA ILE A 28 3.45 -9.96 12.83
C ILE A 28 4.29 -10.65 13.91
N ILE A 29 4.71 -9.94 14.93
CA ILE A 29 5.52 -10.48 16.03
C ILE A 29 4.72 -10.83 17.29
N PHE A 30 3.40 -11.05 17.14
CA PHE A 30 2.41 -11.12 18.21
C PHE A 30 2.83 -12.01 19.38
N ASP A 31 3.35 -13.21 19.08
CA ASP A 31 3.73 -14.21 20.07
C ASP A 31 4.96 -13.80 20.91
N LEU A 32 5.72 -12.77 20.48
CA LEU A 32 6.88 -12.23 21.21
C LEU A 32 6.54 -10.98 22.03
N LEU A 33 5.34 -10.47 21.92
CA LEU A 33 4.93 -9.26 22.64
C LEU A 33 4.63 -9.56 24.11
N PRO A 34 4.89 -8.57 25.00
CA PRO A 34 4.30 -8.57 26.34
C PRO A 34 2.76 -8.59 26.31
N ASN A 35 2.14 -9.12 27.35
CA ASN A 35 0.69 -9.32 27.39
C ASN A 35 -0.13 -8.02 27.18
N ASP A 36 0.33 -6.91 27.73
CA ASP A 36 -0.30 -5.58 27.56
C ASP A 36 -0.34 -5.14 26.09
N LEU A 37 0.73 -5.36 25.35
CA LEU A 37 0.80 -5.05 23.92
C LEU A 37 0.01 -6.06 23.08
N GLN A 38 -0.04 -7.34 23.48
CA GLN A 38 -0.93 -8.33 22.84
C GLN A 38 -2.40 -7.92 22.97
N GLN A 39 -2.81 -7.49 24.17
CA GLN A 39 -4.16 -6.99 24.41
C GLN A 39 -4.47 -5.77 23.56
N GLU A 40 -3.54 -4.79 23.49
CA GLU A 40 -3.71 -3.60 22.65
C GLU A 40 -3.94 -3.96 21.17
N VAL A 41 -3.15 -4.88 20.61
CA VAL A 41 -3.31 -5.37 19.25
C VAL A 41 -4.68 -6.03 19.03
N LEU A 42 -5.10 -6.87 19.96
CA LEU A 42 -6.40 -7.57 19.86
C LEU A 42 -7.57 -6.60 19.93
N LEU A 43 -7.52 -5.59 20.78
CA LEU A 43 -8.56 -4.57 20.89
C LEU A 43 -8.63 -3.68 19.63
N ASP A 44 -7.47 -3.25 19.09
CA ASP A 44 -7.42 -2.50 17.82
C ASP A 44 -8.02 -3.33 16.67
N LEU A 45 -7.66 -4.61 16.59
CA LEU A 45 -8.18 -5.52 15.58
C LEU A 45 -9.65 -5.90 15.81
N ALA A 46 -10.15 -6.01 17.04
CA ALA A 46 -11.56 -6.29 17.32
C ALA A 46 -12.46 -5.22 16.71
N ASN A 47 -12.09 -3.95 16.89
CA ASN A 47 -12.78 -2.81 16.26
C ASN A 47 -12.66 -2.86 14.73
N ILE A 48 -11.44 -3.01 14.19
CA ILE A 48 -11.19 -3.05 12.74
C ILE A 48 -11.97 -4.20 12.07
N THR A 49 -11.99 -5.39 12.69
CA THR A 49 -12.67 -6.56 12.15
C THR A 49 -14.18 -6.57 12.39
N GLN A 50 -14.71 -5.56 13.10
CA GLN A 50 -16.11 -5.46 13.48
C GLN A 50 -16.61 -6.68 14.27
N ILE A 51 -15.74 -7.34 15.04
CA ILE A 51 -16.13 -8.37 16.01
C ILE A 51 -16.83 -7.69 17.19
N ALA A 52 -16.28 -6.55 17.64
CA ALA A 52 -16.92 -5.75 18.67
C ALA A 52 -16.62 -4.26 18.46
N GLU A 53 -17.55 -3.40 18.88
CA GLU A 53 -17.43 -1.95 18.92
C GLU A 53 -17.36 -1.46 20.36
N PHE A 54 -16.48 -0.50 20.66
CA PHE A 54 -16.38 0.08 21.99
C PHE A 54 -17.50 1.10 22.22
N GLN A 55 -18.35 0.89 23.22
CA GLN A 55 -19.45 1.79 23.57
C GLN A 55 -19.65 1.84 25.10
N ASN A 56 -19.75 3.04 25.67
CA ASN A 56 -20.04 3.25 27.09
C ASN A 56 -19.09 2.49 28.07
N GLY A 57 -17.82 2.34 27.70
CA GLY A 57 -16.82 1.66 28.54
C GLY A 57 -16.77 0.13 28.37
N LEU A 58 -17.58 -0.45 27.50
CA LEU A 58 -17.64 -1.87 27.21
C LEU A 58 -17.51 -2.14 25.71
N TRP A 59 -17.17 -3.36 25.35
CA TRP A 59 -17.12 -3.86 23.99
C TRP A 59 -18.43 -4.58 23.63
N LEU A 60 -19.14 -4.04 22.66
CA LEU A 60 -20.41 -4.56 22.20
C LEU A 60 -20.19 -5.45 20.98
N THR A 61 -20.48 -6.74 21.09
CA THR A 61 -20.39 -7.70 19.97
C THR A 61 -21.51 -7.48 18.95
N ALA A 62 -21.36 -8.07 17.76
CA ALA A 62 -22.39 -8.01 16.71
C ALA A 62 -23.76 -8.56 17.17
N ASP A 63 -23.78 -9.48 18.13
CA ASP A 63 -25.00 -10.08 18.71
C ASP A 63 -25.57 -9.24 19.86
N GLY A 64 -24.94 -8.11 20.20
CA GLY A 64 -25.38 -7.17 21.23
C GLY A 64 -24.94 -7.54 22.65
N GLU A 65 -24.03 -8.46 22.84
CA GLU A 65 -23.42 -8.77 24.13
C GLU A 65 -22.38 -7.72 24.50
N ALA A 66 -22.44 -7.22 25.73
CA ALA A 66 -21.50 -6.22 26.27
C ALA A 66 -20.45 -6.92 27.14
N LEU A 67 -19.20 -6.87 26.72
CA LEU A 67 -18.06 -7.53 27.35
C LEU A 67 -17.02 -6.50 27.82
N ASP A 68 -16.30 -6.82 28.90
CA ASP A 68 -15.05 -6.13 29.19
C ASP A 68 -13.93 -6.60 28.24
N ALA A 69 -12.80 -5.91 28.28
CA ALA A 69 -11.68 -6.17 27.38
C ALA A 69 -11.08 -7.58 27.56
N GLU A 70 -10.97 -8.06 28.81
CA GLU A 70 -10.41 -9.38 29.12
C GLU A 70 -11.30 -10.49 28.59
N THR A 71 -12.59 -10.42 28.88
CA THR A 71 -13.60 -11.39 28.40
C THR A 71 -13.69 -11.41 26.87
N LEU A 72 -13.63 -10.23 26.21
CA LEU A 72 -13.62 -10.15 24.75
C LEU A 72 -12.41 -10.89 24.16
N ILE A 73 -11.22 -10.64 24.71
CA ILE A 73 -9.98 -11.24 24.24
C ILE A 73 -9.99 -12.75 24.45
N ASP A 74 -10.39 -13.21 25.62
CA ASP A 74 -10.47 -14.64 25.94
C ASP A 74 -11.46 -15.39 25.04
N THR A 75 -12.56 -14.72 24.66
CA THR A 75 -13.61 -15.34 23.84
C THR A 75 -13.30 -15.29 22.35
N PHE A 76 -12.79 -14.17 21.85
CA PHE A 76 -12.68 -13.91 20.41
C PHE A 76 -11.25 -13.72 19.89
N GLY A 77 -10.21 -13.79 20.73
CA GLY A 77 -8.83 -13.48 20.36
C GLY A 77 -8.33 -14.31 19.18
N GLU A 78 -8.58 -15.62 19.16
CA GLU A 78 -8.21 -16.49 18.05
C GLU A 78 -8.95 -16.13 16.75
N GLU A 79 -10.25 -15.82 16.84
CA GLU A 79 -11.03 -15.41 15.68
C GLU A 79 -10.55 -14.06 15.12
N ILE A 80 -10.23 -13.10 16.00
CA ILE A 80 -9.66 -11.79 15.61
C ILE A 80 -8.38 -11.99 14.82
N LEU A 81 -7.45 -12.80 15.33
CA LEU A 81 -6.18 -13.09 14.65
C LEU A 81 -6.40 -13.83 13.32
N ALA A 82 -7.34 -14.78 13.25
CA ALA A 82 -7.66 -15.51 12.03
C ALA A 82 -8.23 -14.63 10.90
N ARG A 83 -8.78 -13.45 11.23
CA ARG A 83 -9.30 -12.48 10.26
C ARG A 83 -8.22 -11.58 9.64
N THR A 84 -6.94 -11.83 9.91
CA THR A 84 -5.79 -11.02 9.49
C THR A 84 -4.76 -11.83 8.70
N LEU A 85 -3.75 -11.15 8.15
CA LEU A 85 -2.63 -11.70 7.36
C LEU A 85 -3.11 -12.39 6.06
N ILE A 86 -2.22 -13.14 5.42
CA ILE A 86 -2.55 -13.93 4.23
C ILE A 86 -3.51 -15.04 4.63
N ARG A 87 -4.58 -15.19 3.86
CA ARG A 87 -5.60 -16.22 4.04
C ARG A 87 -6.41 -16.43 2.77
N ARG A 88 -7.30 -17.41 2.77
CA ARG A 88 -8.25 -17.61 1.67
C ARG A 88 -9.07 -16.32 1.44
N ILE A 89 -9.25 -15.92 0.18
CA ILE A 89 -10.03 -14.73 -0.19
C ILE A 89 -11.44 -14.87 0.37
N HIS A 90 -11.86 -13.85 1.13
CA HIS A 90 -13.15 -13.86 1.81
C HIS A 90 -14.29 -13.51 0.84
N PRO A 91 -15.46 -14.18 0.93
CA PRO A 91 -16.61 -13.95 0.04
C PRO A 91 -17.15 -12.51 0.05
N SER A 92 -16.85 -11.70 1.08
CA SER A 92 -17.21 -10.27 1.09
C SER A 92 -16.52 -9.47 -0.04
N LEU A 93 -15.37 -9.92 -0.55
CA LEU A 93 -14.74 -9.34 -1.73
C LEU A 93 -15.37 -9.93 -3.01
N PHE A 94 -15.31 -11.22 -3.19
CA PHE A 94 -16.02 -11.99 -4.21
C PHE A 94 -15.91 -13.50 -3.93
N ASP A 95 -16.83 -14.30 -4.49
CA ASP A 95 -16.79 -15.75 -4.36
C ASP A 95 -15.77 -16.35 -5.36
N VAL A 96 -14.64 -16.84 -4.83
CA VAL A 96 -13.53 -17.42 -5.62
C VAL A 96 -13.91 -18.74 -6.32
N ASP A 97 -14.94 -19.42 -5.84
CA ASP A 97 -15.41 -20.69 -6.42
C ASP A 97 -16.47 -20.50 -7.49
N ASN A 98 -17.11 -19.31 -7.56
CA ASN A 98 -18.19 -19.01 -8.46
C ASN A 98 -18.01 -17.65 -9.16
N VAL A 99 -16.82 -17.37 -9.68
CA VAL A 99 -16.57 -16.12 -10.43
C VAL A 99 -17.39 -16.10 -11.70
N VAL A 100 -18.25 -15.10 -11.83
CA VAL A 100 -19.12 -14.91 -12.98
C VAL A 100 -18.32 -14.50 -14.21
N LEU A 101 -18.55 -15.19 -15.31
CA LEU A 101 -18.04 -14.87 -16.63
C LEU A 101 -19.14 -15.04 -17.69
N HIS A 102 -18.88 -14.57 -18.90
CA HIS A 102 -19.80 -14.73 -20.03
C HIS A 102 -19.05 -15.40 -21.17
N LYS A 103 -19.66 -16.45 -21.72
CA LYS A 103 -19.15 -17.14 -22.91
C LYS A 103 -19.90 -16.64 -24.15
N SER A 104 -19.17 -16.18 -25.14
CA SER A 104 -19.74 -15.96 -26.46
C SER A 104 -20.22 -17.29 -27.04
N SER A 105 -21.44 -17.34 -27.50
CA SER A 105 -22.06 -18.56 -28.02
C SER A 105 -22.95 -18.25 -29.21
N ALA A 106 -22.96 -19.16 -30.16
CA ALA A 106 -23.84 -19.13 -31.33
C ALA A 106 -24.91 -20.23 -31.17
N LEU A 107 -26.15 -19.80 -31.00
CA LEU A 107 -27.30 -20.72 -30.88
C LEU A 107 -27.95 -20.89 -32.26
N SER A 108 -28.08 -22.14 -32.70
CA SER A 108 -28.75 -22.48 -33.96
C SER A 108 -29.91 -23.44 -33.72
N PRO A 109 -30.96 -23.42 -34.53
CA PRO A 109 -32.00 -24.45 -34.49
C PRO A 109 -31.40 -25.85 -34.62
N VAL A 110 -32.00 -26.84 -33.97
CA VAL A 110 -31.54 -28.24 -34.05
C VAL A 110 -31.88 -28.85 -35.39
N SER A 111 -33.03 -28.47 -35.96
CA SER A 111 -33.51 -28.98 -37.27
C SER A 111 -33.34 -27.94 -38.36
N GLU A 112 -32.96 -28.39 -39.55
CA GLU A 112 -32.82 -27.52 -40.71
C GLU A 112 -34.19 -26.92 -41.12
N GLY A 113 -34.21 -25.60 -41.33
CA GLY A 113 -35.44 -24.86 -41.63
C GLY A 113 -36.29 -24.41 -40.45
N GLU A 114 -35.96 -24.82 -39.24
CA GLU A 114 -36.58 -24.27 -38.04
C GLU A 114 -36.00 -22.87 -37.66
N LYS A 115 -36.78 -22.09 -36.92
CA LYS A 115 -36.40 -20.76 -36.42
C LYS A 115 -36.35 -20.75 -34.91
N LEU A 116 -35.44 -19.97 -34.34
CA LEU A 116 -35.41 -19.74 -32.91
C LEU A 116 -36.46 -18.69 -32.52
N SER A 117 -37.35 -19.02 -31.58
CA SER A 117 -38.34 -18.07 -31.08
C SER A 117 -38.28 -17.98 -29.55
N PHE A 118 -38.24 -16.74 -29.01
CA PHE A 118 -38.19 -16.46 -27.59
C PHE A 118 -38.79 -15.08 -27.30
N SER A 119 -39.12 -14.82 -26.04
CA SER A 119 -39.62 -13.51 -25.60
C SER A 119 -38.57 -12.72 -24.82
N VAL A 120 -38.56 -11.40 -25.05
CA VAL A 120 -37.70 -10.46 -24.29
C VAL A 120 -38.53 -9.28 -23.82
N LYS A 121 -38.04 -8.55 -22.79
CA LYS A 121 -38.60 -7.26 -22.47
C LYS A 121 -38.37 -6.31 -23.65
N THR A 122 -39.40 -5.57 -24.09
CA THR A 122 -39.30 -4.66 -25.23
C THR A 122 -38.15 -3.66 -25.10
N ARG A 123 -37.90 -3.16 -23.89
CA ARG A 123 -36.75 -2.27 -23.58
C ARG A 123 -35.37 -2.93 -23.73
N SER A 124 -35.30 -4.23 -23.89
CA SER A 124 -34.05 -5.00 -24.07
C SER A 124 -33.78 -5.35 -25.53
N LEU A 125 -34.65 -4.89 -26.44
CA LEU A 125 -34.38 -5.00 -27.88
C LEU A 125 -33.17 -4.10 -28.23
N PRO A 126 -32.29 -4.53 -29.14
CA PRO A 126 -31.24 -3.68 -29.67
C PRO A 126 -31.82 -2.51 -30.47
N ASP A 127 -31.18 -1.34 -30.45
CA ASP A 127 -31.61 -0.16 -31.23
C ASP A 127 -31.60 -0.46 -32.75
N ASN A 128 -30.66 -1.30 -33.19
CA ASN A 128 -30.59 -1.80 -34.56
C ASN A 128 -30.99 -3.27 -34.58
N ILE A 129 -32.21 -3.56 -34.98
CA ILE A 129 -32.71 -4.94 -35.12
C ILE A 129 -31.95 -5.65 -36.25
N PRO A 130 -31.29 -6.80 -36.00
CA PRO A 130 -30.62 -7.57 -37.03
C PRO A 130 -31.58 -7.97 -38.16
N ALA A 131 -31.10 -8.01 -39.42
CA ALA A 131 -31.94 -8.26 -40.60
C ALA A 131 -32.60 -9.66 -40.57
N ASN A 132 -32.00 -10.61 -39.86
CA ASN A 132 -32.54 -11.97 -39.70
C ASN A 132 -33.48 -12.10 -38.49
N TRP A 133 -33.85 -11.00 -37.82
CA TRP A 133 -34.80 -11.01 -36.73
C TRP A 133 -36.17 -10.48 -37.16
N GLN A 134 -37.21 -11.19 -36.75
CA GLN A 134 -38.58 -10.70 -36.79
C GLN A 134 -39.04 -10.41 -35.38
N VAL A 135 -39.51 -9.18 -35.13
CA VAL A 135 -39.95 -8.73 -33.82
C VAL A 135 -41.46 -8.51 -33.85
N LYS A 136 -42.18 -9.13 -32.92
CA LYS A 136 -43.62 -8.99 -32.74
C LYS A 136 -43.95 -8.59 -31.33
N ALA A 137 -44.70 -7.51 -31.12
CA ALA A 137 -45.17 -7.11 -29.81
C ALA A 137 -46.16 -8.15 -29.23
N LEU A 138 -45.86 -8.64 -28.01
CA LEU A 138 -46.76 -9.51 -27.25
C LEU A 138 -47.57 -8.71 -26.24
N SER A 139 -46.99 -7.64 -25.69
CA SER A 139 -47.62 -6.71 -24.77
C SER A 139 -46.87 -5.36 -24.77
N ASN A 140 -47.33 -4.40 -23.96
CA ASN A 140 -46.62 -3.14 -23.80
C ASN A 140 -45.20 -3.26 -23.18
N THR A 141 -44.87 -4.43 -22.64
CA THR A 141 -43.60 -4.66 -21.93
C THR A 141 -42.76 -5.80 -22.50
N HIS A 142 -43.31 -6.65 -23.36
CA HIS A 142 -42.66 -7.84 -23.93
C HIS A 142 -42.85 -7.97 -25.43
N SER A 143 -41.82 -8.40 -26.10
CA SER A 143 -41.79 -8.70 -27.54
C SER A 143 -41.31 -10.12 -27.76
N GLU A 144 -41.89 -10.78 -28.76
CA GLU A 144 -41.41 -12.04 -29.34
C GLU A 144 -40.37 -11.74 -30.41
N ILE A 145 -39.27 -12.47 -30.37
CA ILE A 145 -38.24 -12.42 -31.41
C ILE A 145 -38.21 -13.79 -32.07
N THR A 146 -38.27 -13.79 -33.41
CA THR A 146 -38.02 -14.98 -34.23
C THR A 146 -36.75 -14.72 -35.02
N VAL A 147 -35.74 -15.56 -34.85
CA VAL A 147 -34.44 -15.46 -35.54
C VAL A 147 -34.36 -16.51 -36.64
N ASP A 148 -34.04 -16.08 -37.86
CA ASP A 148 -33.77 -16.94 -38.99
C ASP A 148 -32.27 -17.24 -39.02
N GLY A 149 -31.91 -18.51 -38.76
CA GLY A 149 -30.52 -18.97 -38.63
C GLY A 149 -29.95 -18.84 -37.22
N THR A 150 -28.70 -18.38 -37.11
CA THR A 150 -27.94 -18.39 -35.87
C THR A 150 -28.15 -17.10 -35.07
N LEU A 151 -28.30 -17.23 -33.74
CA LEU A 151 -28.31 -16.16 -32.78
C LEU A 151 -26.97 -16.11 -32.03
N GLU A 152 -26.19 -15.04 -32.20
CA GLU A 152 -25.02 -14.77 -31.37
C GLU A 152 -25.46 -14.17 -30.03
N THR A 153 -24.95 -14.73 -28.95
CA THR A 153 -25.33 -14.32 -27.60
C THR A 153 -24.19 -14.53 -26.59
N PHE A 154 -24.34 -13.97 -25.41
CA PHE A 154 -23.48 -14.24 -24.26
C PHE A 154 -24.24 -15.09 -23.23
N ILE A 155 -23.69 -16.27 -22.94
CA ILE A 155 -24.24 -17.16 -21.92
C ILE A 155 -23.48 -16.93 -20.62
N LYS A 156 -24.21 -16.63 -19.54
CA LYS A 156 -23.64 -16.52 -18.20
C LYS A 156 -23.11 -17.88 -17.75
N ASP A 157 -21.88 -17.89 -17.26
CA ASP A 157 -21.22 -19.05 -16.69
C ASP A 157 -20.49 -18.67 -15.40
N THR A 158 -19.99 -19.65 -14.68
CA THR A 158 -19.15 -19.45 -13.48
C THR A 158 -17.94 -20.36 -13.54
N LYS A 159 -16.80 -19.89 -13.01
CA LYS A 159 -15.61 -20.73 -12.81
C LYS A 159 -15.04 -20.54 -11.42
N SER A 160 -14.44 -21.60 -10.88
CA SER A 160 -13.58 -21.51 -9.70
C SER A 160 -12.20 -21.01 -10.13
N LEU A 161 -11.63 -20.08 -9.36
CA LEU A 161 -10.23 -19.67 -9.56
C LEU A 161 -9.28 -20.72 -9.01
N SER A 162 -8.12 -20.87 -9.65
CA SER A 162 -7.01 -21.69 -9.16
C SER A 162 -6.16 -20.99 -8.11
N VAL A 163 -6.31 -19.65 -7.96
CA VAL A 163 -5.65 -18.81 -6.96
C VAL A 163 -6.70 -18.34 -5.96
N LYS A 164 -6.57 -18.80 -4.72
CA LYS A 164 -7.58 -18.51 -3.69
C LYS A 164 -7.00 -17.80 -2.45
N ALA A 165 -5.69 -17.60 -2.39
CA ALA A 165 -5.02 -16.91 -1.30
C ALA A 165 -4.76 -15.43 -1.62
N ALA A 166 -4.92 -14.55 -0.62
CA ALA A 166 -4.56 -13.14 -0.70
C ALA A 166 -4.21 -12.55 0.68
N GLY A 167 -3.34 -11.54 0.67
CA GLY A 167 -3.15 -10.61 1.79
C GLY A 167 -4.21 -9.51 1.76
N GLN A 168 -5.43 -9.87 2.04
CA GLN A 168 -6.58 -8.96 2.08
C GLN A 168 -6.64 -8.20 3.41
N LEU A 169 -7.18 -6.98 3.42
CA LEU A 169 -7.40 -6.22 4.66
C LEU A 169 -8.17 -7.07 5.69
N PRO A 170 -8.05 -6.76 6.99
CA PRO A 170 -8.74 -7.54 8.03
C PRO A 170 -10.21 -7.76 7.69
N THR A 171 -10.67 -9.01 7.78
CA THR A 171 -12.05 -9.35 7.44
C THR A 171 -13.02 -8.63 8.37
N GLY A 172 -13.96 -7.90 7.81
CA GLY A 172 -14.88 -6.99 8.51
C GLY A 172 -14.57 -5.52 8.25
N PHE A 173 -13.33 -5.16 7.96
CA PHE A 173 -12.97 -3.78 7.63
C PHE A 173 -13.56 -3.34 6.29
N ASP A 174 -14.36 -2.28 6.34
CA ASP A 174 -14.98 -1.67 5.17
C ASP A 174 -14.70 -0.16 5.12
N PRO A 175 -13.71 0.29 4.35
CA PRO A 175 -13.36 1.71 4.28
C PRO A 175 -14.49 2.57 3.71
N ALA A 176 -15.44 1.95 2.98
CA ALA A 176 -16.59 2.66 2.43
C ALA A 176 -17.55 3.20 3.50
N LYS A 177 -17.57 2.61 4.69
CA LYS A 177 -18.45 3.00 5.79
C LYS A 177 -17.90 4.11 6.67
N LEU A 178 -16.60 4.42 6.55
CA LEU A 178 -15.92 5.33 7.47
C LEU A 178 -16.19 6.81 7.17
N TYR A 179 -16.59 7.15 5.93
CA TYR A 179 -16.90 8.51 5.48
C TYR A 179 -17.87 8.48 4.29
N GLN A 180 -18.27 9.64 3.76
CA GLN A 180 -19.20 9.72 2.63
C GLN A 180 -18.51 9.34 1.30
N SER A 181 -18.33 8.05 1.04
CA SER A 181 -17.53 7.48 -0.05
C SER A 181 -18.33 6.86 -1.20
N ARG A 182 -19.62 7.11 -1.30
CA ARG A 182 -20.60 6.39 -2.15
C ARG A 182 -20.15 6.04 -3.58
N ASN A 183 -19.30 6.86 -4.19
CA ASN A 183 -18.86 6.65 -5.57
C ASN A 183 -17.33 6.45 -5.68
N HIS A 184 -16.64 6.29 -4.56
CA HIS A 184 -15.20 6.14 -4.57
C HIS A 184 -14.80 4.67 -4.74
N PRO A 185 -13.92 4.36 -5.69
CA PRO A 185 -13.26 3.05 -5.76
C PRO A 185 -12.60 2.68 -4.44
N ARG A 186 -12.48 1.37 -4.18
CA ARG A 186 -11.92 0.83 -2.93
C ARG A 186 -10.53 1.40 -2.61
N GLY A 187 -9.63 1.49 -3.60
CA GLY A 187 -8.30 2.06 -3.40
C GLY A 187 -8.33 3.53 -2.94
N LEU A 188 -9.30 4.34 -3.43
CA LEU A 188 -9.48 5.72 -2.98
C LEU A 188 -10.10 5.81 -1.60
N GLN A 189 -10.99 4.88 -1.24
CA GLN A 189 -11.51 4.78 0.14
C GLN A 189 -10.38 4.46 1.12
N MET A 190 -9.51 3.53 0.77
CA MET A 190 -8.30 3.19 1.54
C MET A 190 -7.32 4.38 1.61
N THR A 191 -7.21 5.18 0.53
CA THR A 191 -6.39 6.40 0.49
C THR A 191 -6.82 7.41 1.56
N VAL A 192 -8.11 7.71 1.64
CA VAL A 192 -8.66 8.65 2.63
C VAL A 192 -8.39 8.16 4.05
N TYR A 193 -8.60 6.87 4.31
CA TYR A 193 -8.27 6.27 5.61
C TYR A 193 -6.78 6.37 5.94
N GLY A 194 -5.92 5.85 5.07
CA GLY A 194 -4.50 5.73 5.34
C GLY A 194 -3.77 7.08 5.44
N ALA A 195 -4.10 8.05 4.57
CA ALA A 195 -3.54 9.38 4.65
C ALA A 195 -4.01 10.14 5.91
N SER A 196 -5.26 9.95 6.32
CA SER A 196 -5.78 10.50 7.58
C SER A 196 -5.06 9.92 8.79
N ASP A 197 -4.85 8.59 8.80
CA ASP A 197 -4.12 7.90 9.86
C ASP A 197 -2.67 8.42 9.97
N ALA A 198 -1.98 8.62 8.83
CA ALA A 198 -0.61 9.13 8.83
C ALA A 198 -0.48 10.56 9.39
N ILE A 199 -1.44 11.44 9.08
CA ILE A 199 -1.45 12.82 9.61
C ILE A 199 -1.79 12.82 11.10
N LEU A 200 -2.88 12.17 11.49
CA LEU A 200 -3.38 12.22 12.86
C LEU A 200 -2.44 11.49 13.83
N SER A 201 -1.83 10.38 13.39
CA SER A 201 -0.86 9.62 14.21
C SER A 201 0.43 10.39 14.50
N SER A 202 0.76 11.42 13.72
CA SER A 202 1.93 12.27 13.99
C SER A 202 1.82 13.08 15.29
N GLY A 203 0.59 13.29 15.78
CA GLY A 203 0.30 14.17 16.92
C GLY A 203 0.45 15.65 16.60
N LEU A 204 0.80 16.02 15.37
CA LEU A 204 0.92 17.39 14.93
C LEU A 204 -0.45 17.95 14.55
N ASP A 205 -0.72 19.20 14.95
CA ASP A 205 -1.84 19.96 14.41
C ASP A 205 -1.50 20.41 12.98
N TRP A 206 -2.27 19.91 12.01
CA TRP A 206 -2.03 20.22 10.61
C TRP A 206 -2.17 21.71 10.28
N ASP A 207 -3.02 22.45 10.97
CA ASP A 207 -3.16 23.88 10.75
C ASP A 207 -1.93 24.64 11.28
N VAL A 208 -1.29 24.17 12.35
CA VAL A 208 0.00 24.71 12.82
C VAL A 208 1.11 24.43 11.79
N VAL A 209 1.19 23.21 11.27
CA VAL A 209 2.18 22.86 10.23
C VAL A 209 2.00 23.74 9.00
N ARG A 210 0.76 23.88 8.51
CA ARG A 210 0.42 24.67 7.32
C ARG A 210 0.81 26.14 7.47
N ASN A 211 0.70 26.70 8.67
CA ASN A 211 1.03 28.08 8.93
C ASN A 211 2.55 28.35 9.08
N GLN A 212 3.38 27.30 9.15
CA GLN A 212 4.84 27.41 9.22
C GLN A 212 5.54 27.25 7.86
N VAL A 213 4.79 27.04 6.77
CA VAL A 213 5.32 26.85 5.43
C VAL A 213 4.49 27.58 4.38
N ALA A 214 5.11 28.01 3.30
CA ALA A 214 4.38 28.54 2.16
C ALA A 214 3.58 27.42 1.47
N PRO A 215 2.42 27.73 0.87
CA PRO A 215 1.57 26.74 0.19
C PRO A 215 2.29 25.85 -0.81
N ASP A 216 3.22 26.39 -1.59
CA ASP A 216 4.01 25.71 -2.62
C ASP A 216 5.17 24.86 -2.04
N GLN A 217 5.45 24.96 -0.74
CA GLN A 217 6.42 24.13 -0.02
C GLN A 217 5.83 22.85 0.58
N ILE A 218 4.54 22.61 0.38
CA ILE A 218 3.86 21.34 0.71
C ILE A 218 3.80 20.49 -0.57
N ALA A 219 3.94 19.18 -0.44
CA ALA A 219 3.82 18.27 -1.58
C ALA A 219 3.02 17.01 -1.24
N VAL A 220 2.36 16.43 -2.26
CA VAL A 220 1.84 15.06 -2.22
C VAL A 220 2.36 14.31 -3.43
N TYR A 221 3.15 13.27 -3.19
CA TYR A 221 3.68 12.38 -4.22
C TYR A 221 3.16 10.97 -3.99
N ALA A 222 2.19 10.56 -4.81
CA ALA A 222 1.50 9.30 -4.62
C ALA A 222 0.92 8.73 -5.92
N ALA A 223 0.81 7.41 -5.95
CA ALA A 223 0.15 6.68 -7.02
C ALA A 223 -0.33 5.31 -6.53
N ASN A 224 -1.26 4.70 -7.27
CA ASN A 224 -1.34 3.25 -7.29
C ASN A 224 -0.74 2.69 -8.58
N SER A 225 -0.43 1.39 -8.60
CA SER A 225 0.34 0.80 -9.71
C SER A 225 -0.49 0.46 -10.94
N ILE A 226 -1.79 0.20 -10.79
CA ILE A 226 -2.66 -0.34 -11.84
C ILE A 226 -3.94 0.45 -12.09
N GLY A 227 -4.13 1.59 -11.43
CA GLY A 227 -5.40 2.31 -11.45
C GLY A 227 -6.47 1.64 -10.59
N GLN A 228 -7.66 2.24 -10.54
CA GLN A 228 -8.79 1.70 -9.78
C GLN A 228 -9.58 0.73 -10.68
N MET A 229 -9.34 -0.58 -10.51
CA MET A 229 -9.90 -1.62 -11.39
C MET A 229 -11.19 -2.26 -10.89
N ASP A 230 -11.74 -1.77 -9.79
CA ASP A 230 -13.03 -2.22 -9.26
C ASP A 230 -14.24 -1.67 -10.06
N ASP A 231 -15.44 -2.05 -9.64
CA ASP A 231 -16.68 -1.66 -10.33
C ASP A 231 -17.02 -0.15 -10.23
N LEU A 232 -16.36 0.60 -9.36
CA LEU A 232 -16.53 2.06 -9.23
C LEU A 232 -15.47 2.86 -10.02
N GLY A 233 -14.45 2.17 -10.56
CA GLY A 233 -13.41 2.73 -11.40
C GLY A 233 -13.44 2.20 -12.83
N PHE A 234 -12.28 1.91 -13.38
CA PHE A 234 -12.12 1.39 -14.75
C PHE A 234 -12.83 0.06 -14.98
N GLY A 235 -12.86 -0.84 -13.96
CA GLY A 235 -13.56 -2.11 -14.07
C GLY A 235 -15.03 -1.90 -14.39
N GLY A 236 -15.72 -1.02 -13.66
CA GLY A 236 -17.12 -0.68 -13.95
C GLY A 236 -17.31 0.00 -15.31
N MET A 237 -16.39 0.88 -15.72
CA MET A 237 -16.45 1.50 -17.04
C MET A 237 -16.40 0.45 -18.17
N LEU A 238 -15.47 -0.48 -18.10
CA LEU A 238 -15.27 -1.50 -19.13
C LEU A 238 -16.39 -2.55 -19.16
N LYS A 239 -16.91 -2.93 -17.98
CA LYS A 239 -17.96 -3.95 -17.85
C LYS A 239 -19.38 -3.43 -18.13
N SER A 240 -19.66 -2.14 -17.87
CA SER A 240 -21.02 -1.59 -17.86
C SER A 240 -21.78 -1.88 -19.17
N ALA A 241 -21.17 -1.62 -20.32
CA ALA A 241 -21.81 -1.85 -21.62
C ALA A 241 -22.12 -3.34 -21.85
N LEU A 242 -21.18 -4.24 -21.52
CA LEU A 242 -21.36 -5.70 -21.64
C LEU A 242 -22.47 -6.23 -20.73
N MET A 243 -22.68 -5.58 -19.58
CA MET A 243 -23.70 -5.94 -18.60
C MET A 243 -25.04 -5.22 -18.81
N GLY A 244 -25.21 -4.48 -19.92
CA GLY A 244 -26.40 -3.68 -20.18
C GLY A 244 -26.65 -2.55 -19.16
N LYS A 245 -25.58 -2.09 -18.50
CA LYS A 245 -25.62 -0.99 -17.53
C LYS A 245 -25.09 0.32 -18.16
N ARG A 246 -25.48 1.46 -17.61
CA ARG A 246 -24.93 2.75 -18.02
C ARG A 246 -23.58 3.00 -17.33
N THR A 247 -22.61 3.46 -18.10
CA THR A 247 -21.38 4.05 -17.58
C THR A 247 -21.70 5.37 -16.87
N THR A 248 -21.05 5.64 -15.74
CA THR A 248 -21.21 6.90 -15.01
C THR A 248 -20.08 7.87 -15.35
N SER A 249 -20.32 9.18 -15.20
CA SER A 249 -19.30 10.21 -15.39
C SER A 249 -18.15 10.15 -14.39
N LYS A 250 -18.22 9.25 -13.39
CA LYS A 250 -17.23 9.10 -12.32
C LYS A 250 -16.24 7.96 -12.57
N HIS A 251 -16.63 6.94 -13.34
CA HIS A 251 -15.78 5.75 -13.59
C HIS A 251 -14.41 6.13 -14.17
N LEU A 252 -14.39 6.99 -15.21
CA LEU A 252 -13.14 7.37 -15.87
C LEU A 252 -12.24 8.21 -14.96
N PRO A 253 -12.66 9.37 -14.44
CA PRO A 253 -11.77 10.23 -13.66
C PRO A 253 -11.31 9.56 -12.36
N LEU A 254 -12.17 8.82 -11.67
CA LEU A 254 -11.77 8.12 -10.44
C LEU A 254 -10.96 6.84 -10.68
N GLY A 255 -10.88 6.37 -11.94
CA GLY A 255 -10.11 5.20 -12.32
C GLY A 255 -8.59 5.43 -12.39
N TYR A 256 -8.14 6.67 -12.52
CA TYR A 256 -6.73 6.98 -12.77
C TYR A 256 -5.81 6.66 -11.59
N ALA A 257 -4.57 6.28 -11.92
CA ALA A 257 -3.54 5.89 -10.95
C ALA A 257 -3.01 7.05 -10.09
N GLN A 258 -3.13 8.31 -10.55
CA GLN A 258 -2.73 9.50 -9.80
C GLN A 258 -3.79 9.96 -8.77
N MET A 259 -5.01 9.48 -8.84
CA MET A 259 -6.10 9.91 -7.95
C MET A 259 -5.77 9.87 -6.45
N PRO A 260 -4.95 8.95 -5.92
CA PRO A 260 -4.53 9.02 -4.52
C PRO A 260 -3.88 10.35 -4.15
N ALA A 261 -3.01 10.92 -5.00
CA ALA A 261 -2.37 12.22 -4.75
C ALA A 261 -3.38 13.37 -4.76
N ASP A 262 -4.30 13.36 -5.74
CA ASP A 262 -5.33 14.38 -5.87
C ASP A 262 -6.30 14.35 -4.68
N PHE A 263 -6.70 13.15 -4.23
CA PHE A 263 -7.58 12.97 -3.08
C PHE A 263 -6.97 13.47 -1.77
N VAL A 264 -5.68 13.19 -1.55
CA VAL A 264 -4.99 13.64 -0.34
C VAL A 264 -4.86 15.16 -0.32
N ASN A 265 -4.45 15.79 -1.43
CA ASN A 265 -4.42 17.24 -1.52
C ASN A 265 -5.79 17.88 -1.28
N ALA A 266 -6.83 17.39 -1.98
CA ALA A 266 -8.14 18.03 -1.94
C ALA A 266 -8.91 17.76 -0.65
N TYR A 267 -8.90 16.51 -0.16
CA TYR A 267 -9.87 16.07 0.85
C TYR A 267 -9.24 15.74 2.21
N VAL A 268 -7.94 15.50 2.30
CA VAL A 268 -7.27 15.23 3.57
C VAL A 268 -6.53 16.46 4.05
N LEU A 269 -5.64 17.02 3.24
CA LEU A 269 -4.79 18.16 3.62
C LEU A 269 -5.48 19.52 3.39
N GLY A 270 -6.33 19.64 2.38
CA GLY A 270 -6.83 20.93 1.90
C GLY A 270 -5.67 21.80 1.41
N SER A 271 -4.75 21.22 0.62
CA SER A 271 -3.51 21.85 0.16
C SER A 271 -3.57 22.17 -1.33
N VAL A 272 -2.98 23.29 -1.70
CA VAL A 272 -2.73 23.70 -3.10
C VAL A 272 -1.25 23.48 -3.49
N GLY A 273 -0.52 22.71 -2.68
CA GLY A 273 0.91 22.46 -2.85
C GLY A 273 1.27 21.62 -4.07
N ASN A 274 2.53 21.26 -4.16
CA ASN A 274 3.05 20.47 -5.28
C ASN A 274 2.42 19.08 -5.31
N VAL A 275 2.05 18.61 -6.50
CA VAL A 275 1.47 17.29 -6.71
C VAL A 275 2.29 16.51 -7.71
N GLY A 276 2.39 15.20 -7.52
CA GLY A 276 3.11 14.38 -8.49
C GLY A 276 2.85 12.90 -8.35
N THR A 277 3.03 12.21 -9.45
CA THR A 277 2.80 10.79 -9.59
C THR A 277 3.91 10.17 -10.43
N SER A 278 4.60 9.20 -9.85
CA SER A 278 5.58 8.37 -10.54
C SER A 278 5.15 6.91 -10.41
N ILE A 279 5.05 6.19 -11.53
CA ILE A 279 4.62 4.79 -11.55
C ILE A 279 5.79 3.92 -11.98
N GLY A 280 6.14 2.94 -11.15
CA GLY A 280 7.21 1.98 -11.39
C GLY A 280 6.77 0.55 -11.04
N ALA A 281 5.51 0.19 -11.38
CA ALA A 281 4.90 -1.08 -10.97
C ALA A 281 5.10 -1.32 -9.46
N CYS A 282 5.69 -2.44 -9.05
CA CYS A 282 5.92 -2.74 -7.63
C CYS A 282 6.91 -1.80 -6.91
N ALA A 283 7.66 -0.96 -7.65
CA ALA A 283 8.55 0.05 -7.09
C ALA A 283 7.92 1.45 -6.98
N THR A 284 6.64 1.59 -7.31
CA THR A 284 5.91 2.87 -7.37
C THR A 284 6.08 3.71 -6.11
N TYR A 285 6.00 3.11 -4.91
CA TYR A 285 6.15 3.85 -3.66
C TYR A 285 7.53 4.52 -3.57
N PHE A 286 8.60 3.79 -3.89
CA PHE A 286 9.96 4.33 -3.81
C PHE A 286 10.27 5.35 -4.90
N PHE A 287 9.63 5.29 -6.06
CA PHE A 287 9.75 6.33 -7.10
C PHE A 287 9.15 7.67 -6.62
N ASN A 288 8.01 7.62 -5.93
CA ASN A 288 7.41 8.82 -5.31
C ASN A 288 8.24 9.30 -4.12
N LEU A 289 8.79 8.37 -3.34
CA LEU A 289 9.68 8.67 -2.21
C LEU A 289 10.97 9.35 -2.69
N GLU A 290 11.61 8.88 -3.77
CA GLU A 290 12.79 9.50 -4.38
C GLU A 290 12.52 10.97 -4.72
N ARG A 291 11.39 11.24 -5.39
CA ARG A 291 10.98 12.60 -5.73
C ARG A 291 10.80 13.49 -4.50
N ALA A 292 10.19 12.99 -3.45
CA ALA A 292 10.00 13.73 -2.19
C ALA A 292 11.36 14.06 -1.54
N ILE A 293 12.24 13.06 -1.43
CA ILE A 293 13.56 13.19 -0.83
C ILE A 293 14.40 14.25 -1.56
N GLU A 294 14.47 14.19 -2.88
CA GLU A 294 15.24 15.16 -3.66
C GLU A 294 14.64 16.58 -3.59
N SER A 295 13.32 16.70 -3.53
CA SER A 295 12.64 17.98 -3.36
C SER A 295 12.88 18.60 -1.97
N ILE A 296 12.91 17.80 -0.90
CA ILE A 296 13.23 18.27 0.45
C ILE A 296 14.71 18.62 0.57
N LYS A 297 15.62 17.78 0.08
CA LYS A 297 17.07 18.02 0.12
C LYS A 297 17.47 19.31 -0.57
N SER A 298 16.82 19.64 -1.68
CA SER A 298 17.05 20.89 -2.42
C SER A 298 16.41 22.13 -1.77
N GLY A 299 15.57 21.96 -0.75
CA GLY A 299 14.83 23.02 -0.08
C GLY A 299 13.62 23.54 -0.87
N LYS A 300 13.27 22.91 -2.00
CA LYS A 300 12.09 23.26 -2.79
C LYS A 300 10.79 22.97 -2.00
N ILE A 301 10.77 21.89 -1.22
CA ILE A 301 9.65 21.44 -0.39
C ILE A 301 10.13 21.34 1.05
N ARG A 302 9.28 21.68 2.00
CA ARG A 302 9.52 21.50 3.43
C ARG A 302 8.72 20.33 4.03
N VAL A 303 7.53 20.06 3.49
CA VAL A 303 6.63 18.98 3.93
C VAL A 303 6.21 18.15 2.73
N ALA A 304 6.30 16.84 2.82
CA ALA A 304 5.82 15.94 1.78
C ALA A 304 5.00 14.78 2.37
N MET A 305 3.81 14.55 1.82
CA MET A 305 3.07 13.32 2.02
C MET A 305 3.38 12.37 0.86
N VAL A 306 3.93 11.21 1.17
CA VAL A 306 4.26 10.16 0.18
C VAL A 306 3.42 8.93 0.45
N GLY A 307 2.81 8.36 -0.59
CA GLY A 307 2.01 7.18 -0.35
C GLY A 307 1.38 6.56 -1.59
N GLY A 308 0.41 5.72 -1.31
CA GLY A 308 -0.42 5.07 -2.31
C GLY A 308 -1.35 4.05 -1.69
N SER A 309 -2.28 3.57 -2.51
CA SER A 309 -3.25 2.55 -2.09
C SER A 309 -3.56 1.66 -3.29
N ASP A 310 -3.23 0.39 -3.18
CA ASP A 310 -3.58 -0.61 -4.18
C ASP A 310 -4.62 -1.59 -3.62
N ALA A 311 -5.73 -1.77 -4.33
CA ALA A 311 -6.80 -2.73 -4.05
C ALA A 311 -6.95 -3.72 -5.23
N PRO A 312 -5.94 -4.59 -5.46
CA PRO A 312 -5.86 -5.40 -6.65
C PRO A 312 -6.61 -6.73 -6.55
N ILE A 313 -7.30 -7.02 -5.43
CA ILE A 313 -7.96 -8.31 -5.22
C ILE A 313 -9.30 -8.31 -5.96
N THR A 314 -9.24 -8.44 -7.27
CA THR A 314 -10.40 -8.62 -8.17
C THR A 314 -10.16 -9.83 -9.08
N PRO A 315 -11.23 -10.50 -9.56
CA PRO A 315 -11.08 -11.66 -10.44
C PRO A 315 -10.24 -11.37 -11.69
N GLU A 316 -10.38 -10.18 -12.27
CA GLU A 316 -9.71 -9.78 -13.50
C GLU A 316 -8.21 -9.59 -13.32
N ILE A 317 -7.80 -8.95 -12.21
CA ILE A 317 -6.38 -8.73 -11.90
C ILE A 317 -5.72 -10.07 -11.54
N ILE A 318 -6.41 -10.90 -10.74
CA ILE A 318 -5.92 -12.25 -10.38
C ILE A 318 -5.73 -13.08 -11.66
N GLU A 319 -6.70 -13.06 -12.57
CA GLU A 319 -6.58 -13.81 -13.84
C GLU A 319 -5.44 -13.25 -14.71
N GLY A 320 -5.25 -11.93 -14.75
CA GLY A 320 -4.16 -11.29 -15.47
C GLY A 320 -2.78 -11.75 -14.97
N PHE A 321 -2.54 -11.74 -13.68
CA PHE A 321 -1.29 -12.22 -13.09
C PHE A 321 -1.14 -13.75 -13.17
N ARG A 322 -2.25 -14.50 -13.04
CA ARG A 322 -2.25 -15.96 -13.18
C ARG A 322 -1.79 -16.40 -14.58
N THR A 323 -2.31 -15.77 -15.63
CA THR A 323 -1.93 -16.10 -17.01
C THR A 323 -0.47 -15.78 -17.33
N MET A 324 0.17 -14.91 -16.54
CA MET A 324 1.61 -14.66 -16.60
C MET A 324 2.43 -15.73 -15.86
N GLY A 325 1.80 -16.69 -15.19
CA GLY A 325 2.47 -17.67 -14.32
C GLY A 325 3.10 -17.03 -13.07
N ALA A 326 2.56 -15.90 -12.60
CA ALA A 326 3.17 -15.12 -11.53
C ALA A 326 2.59 -15.44 -10.14
N LEU A 327 1.36 -15.96 -10.06
CA LEU A 327 0.66 -16.22 -8.79
C LEU A 327 0.82 -17.68 -8.32
N ALA A 328 0.80 -17.84 -6.99
CA ALA A 328 0.76 -19.15 -6.35
C ALA A 328 -0.64 -19.78 -6.50
N GLU A 329 -0.76 -20.80 -7.37
CA GLU A 329 -1.98 -21.56 -7.59
C GLU A 329 -2.11 -22.68 -6.56
N ASP A 330 -3.34 -23.01 -6.13
CA ASP A 330 -3.60 -24.01 -5.10
C ASP A 330 -2.99 -25.40 -5.43
N THR A 331 -3.08 -25.83 -6.69
CA THR A 331 -2.49 -27.09 -7.13
C THR A 331 -0.97 -27.12 -6.99
N ALA A 332 -0.29 -26.02 -7.27
CA ALA A 332 1.16 -25.90 -7.11
C ALA A 332 1.56 -25.82 -5.63
N LEU A 333 0.77 -25.17 -4.78
CA LEU A 333 0.99 -25.15 -3.33
C LEU A 333 0.83 -26.54 -2.71
N LEU A 334 -0.21 -27.30 -3.12
CA LEU A 334 -0.40 -28.68 -2.68
C LEU A 334 0.77 -29.59 -3.06
N ALA A 335 1.28 -29.43 -4.29
CA ALA A 335 2.44 -30.19 -4.75
C ALA A 335 3.72 -29.85 -3.97
N LEU A 336 3.95 -28.56 -3.65
CA LEU A 336 5.10 -28.14 -2.83
C LEU A 336 5.06 -28.73 -1.42
N ASP A 337 3.87 -28.88 -0.83
CA ASP A 337 3.70 -29.42 0.51
C ASP A 337 3.46 -30.96 0.51
N LEU A 338 3.55 -31.61 -0.65
CA LEU A 338 3.27 -33.04 -0.83
C LEU A 338 1.86 -33.47 -0.37
N LEU A 339 0.89 -32.55 -0.54
CA LEU A 339 -0.50 -32.70 -0.08
C LEU A 339 -1.50 -32.89 -1.25
N GLU A 340 -1.07 -33.52 -2.33
CA GLU A 340 -1.85 -33.68 -3.58
C GLU A 340 -3.21 -34.38 -3.39
N ASN A 341 -3.36 -35.12 -2.30
CA ASN A 341 -4.62 -35.79 -1.96
C ASN A 341 -5.60 -34.88 -1.15
N GLN A 342 -5.19 -33.65 -0.79
CA GLN A 342 -6.03 -32.69 -0.11
C GLN A 342 -6.76 -31.78 -1.12
N LYS A 343 -7.89 -31.21 -0.69
CA LYS A 343 -8.69 -30.31 -1.55
C LYS A 343 -8.12 -28.88 -1.60
N GLU A 344 -7.54 -28.43 -0.51
CA GLU A 344 -7.02 -27.07 -0.36
C GLU A 344 -5.65 -27.08 0.36
N PRO A 345 -4.73 -26.20 -0.05
CA PRO A 345 -3.46 -26.00 0.64
C PRO A 345 -3.66 -25.15 1.92
N ASP A 346 -2.62 -25.05 2.73
CA ASP A 346 -2.54 -24.02 3.76
C ASP A 346 -2.29 -22.66 3.10
N HIS A 347 -3.36 -21.88 2.89
CA HIS A 347 -3.29 -20.57 2.26
C HIS A 347 -2.44 -19.56 3.04
N THR A 348 -2.27 -19.71 4.36
CA THR A 348 -1.43 -18.82 5.18
C THR A 348 0.05 -18.90 4.81
N ARG A 349 0.46 -19.99 4.19
CA ARG A 349 1.83 -20.25 3.72
C ARG A 349 2.01 -20.07 2.21
N SER A 350 1.10 -19.43 1.52
CA SER A 350 1.16 -19.26 0.06
C SER A 350 2.33 -18.37 -0.41
N CYS A 351 2.80 -17.44 0.43
CA CYS A 351 3.95 -16.57 0.13
C CYS A 351 5.20 -17.07 0.89
N ARG A 352 6.21 -17.54 0.16
CA ARG A 352 7.44 -18.17 0.70
C ARG A 352 8.70 -17.52 0.10
N PRO A 353 9.04 -16.29 0.50
CA PRO A 353 10.25 -15.63 0.02
C PRO A 353 11.51 -16.47 0.25
N PHE A 354 12.35 -16.59 -0.78
CA PHE A 354 13.63 -17.30 -0.77
C PHE A 354 13.59 -18.81 -0.44
N ALA A 355 12.41 -19.39 -0.23
CA ALA A 355 12.21 -20.81 -0.09
C ALA A 355 11.74 -21.46 -1.41
N GLN A 356 11.50 -22.77 -1.40
CA GLN A 356 10.77 -23.40 -2.50
C GLN A 356 9.38 -22.77 -2.58
N ASN A 357 9.06 -22.24 -3.75
CA ASN A 357 7.85 -21.44 -3.99
C ASN A 357 7.36 -21.58 -5.44
N CYS A 358 6.12 -21.17 -5.70
CA CYS A 358 5.49 -21.34 -7.01
C CYS A 358 4.86 -20.06 -7.58
N GLY A 359 4.94 -18.93 -6.87
CA GLY A 359 4.38 -17.66 -7.30
C GLY A 359 4.19 -16.70 -6.13
N PHE A 360 3.85 -15.45 -6.41
CA PHE A 360 3.52 -14.51 -5.33
C PHE A 360 2.06 -14.63 -4.91
N THR A 361 1.77 -14.20 -3.69
CA THR A 361 0.40 -14.02 -3.18
C THR A 361 0.02 -12.56 -3.34
N ILE A 362 -1.10 -12.27 -4.00
CA ILE A 362 -1.59 -10.89 -4.17
C ILE A 362 -2.00 -10.31 -2.82
N GLY A 363 -1.82 -8.99 -2.63
CA GLY A 363 -2.22 -8.28 -1.41
C GLY A 363 -2.79 -6.90 -1.71
N GLU A 364 -3.57 -6.36 -0.79
CA GLU A 364 -4.03 -4.98 -0.81
C GLU A 364 -3.47 -4.20 0.38
N SER A 365 -3.17 -2.92 0.18
CA SER A 365 -2.60 -2.05 1.21
C SER A 365 -2.80 -0.58 0.86
N SER A 366 -2.82 0.26 1.90
CA SER A 366 -2.72 1.72 1.83
C SER A 366 -1.65 2.18 2.80
N GLN A 367 -0.58 2.83 2.29
CA GLN A 367 0.56 3.24 3.12
C GLN A 367 0.94 4.69 2.83
N TRP A 368 1.06 5.48 3.90
CA TRP A 368 1.32 6.91 3.82
C TRP A 368 2.37 7.34 4.83
N THR A 369 3.35 8.13 4.37
CA THR A 369 4.44 8.68 5.19
C THR A 369 4.43 10.19 5.11
N LEU A 370 4.44 10.85 6.25
CA LEU A 370 4.66 12.30 6.38
C LEU A 370 6.14 12.57 6.59
N LEU A 371 6.73 13.29 5.65
CA LEU A 371 8.12 13.72 5.69
C LEU A 371 8.21 15.23 5.92
N MET A 372 9.21 15.64 6.67
CA MET A 372 9.59 17.04 6.82
C MET A 372 11.09 17.23 6.60
N ASP A 373 11.51 18.45 6.30
CA ASP A 373 12.91 18.82 6.46
C ASP A 373 13.27 18.85 7.95
N ASP A 374 14.52 18.59 8.28
CA ASP A 374 14.99 18.49 9.65
C ASP A 374 14.82 19.78 10.46
N GLU A 375 14.96 20.96 9.84
CA GLU A 375 14.76 22.24 10.51
C GLU A 375 13.31 22.40 10.99
N LEU A 376 12.34 22.21 10.09
CA LEU A 376 10.93 22.29 10.44
C LEU A 376 10.53 21.26 11.49
N ALA A 377 11.05 20.04 11.38
CA ALA A 377 10.76 18.97 12.35
C ALA A 377 11.26 19.30 13.76
N ILE A 378 12.47 19.88 13.88
CA ILE A 378 13.03 20.35 15.13
C ILE A 378 12.21 21.53 15.69
N ASP A 379 11.89 22.51 14.86
CA ASP A 379 11.14 23.71 15.26
C ASP A 379 9.73 23.38 15.78
N LEU A 380 9.07 22.41 15.18
CA LEU A 380 7.74 21.95 15.59
C LEU A 380 7.77 20.94 16.75
N GLY A 381 8.93 20.40 17.12
CA GLY A 381 9.02 19.31 18.08
C GLY A 381 8.44 17.98 17.53
N ALA A 382 8.42 17.78 16.22
CA ALA A 382 7.83 16.59 15.59
C ALA A 382 8.56 15.32 16.03
N THR A 383 7.84 14.22 16.29
CA THR A 383 8.46 12.93 16.58
C THR A 383 9.21 12.41 15.36
N ILE A 384 10.50 12.11 15.50
CA ILE A 384 11.35 11.62 14.42
C ILE A 384 11.43 10.09 14.50
N TYR A 385 10.74 9.41 13.61
CA TYR A 385 10.71 7.94 13.49
C TYR A 385 11.88 7.35 12.70
N GLY A 386 12.66 8.19 12.03
CA GLY A 386 13.80 7.83 11.21
C GLY A 386 14.08 8.90 10.16
N ALA A 387 15.08 8.66 9.31
CA ALA A 387 15.38 9.56 8.20
C ALA A 387 15.64 8.78 6.91
N ILE A 388 15.32 9.38 5.77
CA ILE A 388 15.53 8.77 4.45
C ILE A 388 16.46 9.68 3.63
N PRO A 389 17.78 9.49 3.76
CA PRO A 389 18.74 10.40 3.12
C PRO A 389 18.90 10.17 1.61
N ALA A 390 18.52 8.98 1.09
CA ALA A 390 18.61 8.67 -0.33
C ALA A 390 17.66 7.54 -0.75
N VAL A 391 17.20 7.63 -1.97
CA VAL A 391 16.56 6.55 -2.74
C VAL A 391 17.23 6.51 -4.10
N TYR A 392 17.48 5.31 -4.64
CA TYR A 392 18.06 5.10 -5.95
C TYR A 392 17.11 4.30 -6.82
N ALA A 393 16.70 4.86 -7.97
CA ALA A 393 15.81 4.23 -8.93
C ALA A 393 16.50 4.09 -10.29
N PHE A 394 16.61 2.85 -10.81
CA PHE A 394 17.25 2.56 -12.09
C PHE A 394 16.49 1.50 -12.88
N ALA A 395 16.56 1.65 -14.22
CA ALA A 395 16.01 0.66 -15.14
C ALA A 395 16.94 -0.55 -15.30
N ASP A 396 16.35 -1.70 -15.66
CA ASP A 396 17.11 -2.92 -15.95
C ASP A 396 17.92 -2.85 -17.27
N GLY A 397 17.58 -1.97 -18.19
CA GLY A 397 18.26 -1.83 -19.46
C GLY A 397 18.06 -3.04 -20.39
N TYR A 398 19.14 -3.59 -20.91
CA TYR A 398 19.12 -4.68 -21.90
C TYR A 398 18.62 -6.00 -21.30
N LYS A 399 17.48 -6.49 -21.80
CA LYS A 399 16.87 -7.74 -21.37
C LYS A 399 16.04 -8.40 -22.48
N LYS A 400 15.77 -9.69 -22.34
CA LYS A 400 15.10 -10.49 -23.38
C LYS A 400 13.60 -10.17 -23.52
N SER A 401 12.94 -9.77 -22.44
CA SER A 401 11.49 -9.48 -22.41
C SER A 401 11.15 -8.51 -21.27
N ILE A 402 9.92 -8.01 -21.25
CA ILE A 402 9.42 -7.12 -20.19
C ILE A 402 9.56 -7.76 -18.80
N SER A 403 9.27 -9.04 -18.66
CA SER A 403 9.34 -9.77 -17.38
C SER A 403 10.72 -10.31 -17.03
N ALA A 404 11.67 -10.35 -17.98
CA ALA A 404 13.01 -10.86 -17.70
C ALA A 404 13.79 -9.91 -16.76
N PRO A 405 14.63 -10.45 -15.84
CA PRO A 405 15.49 -9.64 -15.00
C PRO A 405 16.61 -8.99 -15.81
N GLY A 406 17.05 -7.81 -15.38
CA GLY A 406 18.18 -7.09 -15.89
C GLY A 406 19.17 -6.71 -14.79
N VAL A 407 19.98 -5.67 -15.03
CA VAL A 407 21.09 -5.30 -14.14
C VAL A 407 20.80 -4.07 -13.25
N GLY A 408 19.65 -3.43 -13.41
CA GLY A 408 19.35 -2.17 -12.71
C GLY A 408 19.34 -2.31 -11.20
N ASN A 409 18.90 -3.46 -10.68
CA ASN A 409 18.85 -3.67 -9.23
C ASN A 409 20.25 -3.82 -8.60
N TYR A 410 21.28 -4.27 -9.34
CA TYR A 410 22.67 -4.22 -8.86
C TYR A 410 23.12 -2.79 -8.63
N LEU A 411 22.72 -1.86 -9.52
CA LEU A 411 23.05 -0.44 -9.39
C LEU A 411 22.35 0.18 -8.18
N THR A 412 21.04 -0.07 -8.00
CA THR A 412 20.28 0.52 -6.89
C THR A 412 20.83 0.08 -5.55
N VAL A 413 21.03 -1.23 -5.35
CA VAL A 413 21.54 -1.81 -4.09
C VAL A 413 22.98 -1.34 -3.83
N SER A 414 23.86 -1.40 -4.82
CA SER A 414 25.27 -1.00 -4.63
C SER A 414 25.42 0.49 -4.35
N LYS A 415 24.65 1.36 -5.01
CA LYS A 415 24.66 2.80 -4.71
C LYS A 415 24.11 3.09 -3.32
N ALA A 416 23.05 2.41 -2.91
CA ALA A 416 22.49 2.54 -1.56
C ALA A 416 23.51 2.11 -0.48
N MET A 417 24.19 0.96 -0.66
CA MET A 417 25.25 0.50 0.24
C MET A 417 26.42 1.48 0.30
N ALA A 418 26.90 1.96 -0.87
CA ALA A 418 27.99 2.92 -0.92
C ALA A 418 27.64 4.24 -0.21
N TYR A 419 26.43 4.74 -0.44
CA TYR A 419 25.94 5.94 0.22
C TYR A 419 25.83 5.77 1.74
N LEU A 420 25.25 4.65 2.16
CA LEU A 420 25.08 4.33 3.57
C LEU A 420 26.43 4.17 4.28
N GLN A 421 27.40 3.50 3.64
CA GLN A 421 28.77 3.37 4.18
C GLN A 421 29.43 4.74 4.44
N ASN A 422 29.15 5.76 3.64
CA ASN A 422 29.67 7.11 3.88
C ASN A 422 29.02 7.81 5.09
N ILE A 423 27.82 7.35 5.52
CA ILE A 423 27.13 7.95 6.70
C ILE A 423 27.50 7.22 7.99
N ILE A 424 27.46 5.88 7.99
CA ILE A 424 27.61 5.07 9.22
C ILE A 424 28.91 4.26 9.25
N GLY A 425 29.76 4.39 8.26
CA GLY A 425 31.01 3.66 8.15
C GLY A 425 30.84 2.21 7.69
N LYS A 426 31.97 1.52 7.48
CA LYS A 426 31.98 0.13 7.00
C LYS A 426 31.35 -0.82 8.03
N GLU A 427 31.66 -0.65 9.30
CA GLU A 427 31.14 -1.49 10.38
C GLU A 427 29.63 -1.33 10.52
N GLY A 428 29.12 -0.08 10.52
CA GLY A 428 27.68 0.22 10.52
C GLY A 428 26.97 -0.46 9.35
N LEU A 429 27.52 -0.37 8.14
CA LEU A 429 26.94 -1.02 6.97
C LEU A 429 26.94 -2.55 7.11
N THR A 430 28.04 -3.17 7.54
CA THR A 430 28.18 -4.64 7.46
C THR A 430 27.64 -5.40 8.66
N LYS A 431 27.53 -4.74 9.84
CA LYS A 431 27.11 -5.39 11.10
C LYS A 431 25.82 -4.79 11.70
N HIS A 432 25.53 -3.53 11.39
CA HIS A 432 24.40 -2.80 11.99
C HIS A 432 23.35 -2.36 10.95
N THR A 433 23.23 -3.09 9.86
CA THR A 433 22.25 -2.85 8.80
C THR A 433 21.55 -4.16 8.43
N PHE A 434 20.24 -4.13 8.26
CA PHE A 434 19.47 -5.24 7.70
C PHE A 434 18.89 -4.88 6.33
N ILE A 435 18.52 -5.90 5.56
CA ILE A 435 17.87 -5.75 4.26
C ILE A 435 16.43 -6.19 4.37
N GLN A 436 15.52 -5.28 4.01
CA GLN A 436 14.12 -5.60 3.75
C GLN A 436 13.98 -5.90 2.26
N ALA A 437 13.96 -7.17 1.92
CA ALA A 437 13.98 -7.61 0.53
C ALA A 437 12.64 -7.39 -0.19
N HIS A 438 12.70 -7.31 -1.51
CA HIS A 438 11.50 -7.36 -2.34
C HIS A 438 10.71 -8.67 -2.13
N GLY A 439 11.41 -9.82 -2.11
CA GLY A 439 10.92 -11.10 -1.59
C GLY A 439 9.53 -11.53 -2.08
N THR A 440 9.30 -11.59 -3.40
CA THR A 440 7.96 -11.84 -3.97
C THR A 440 7.47 -13.28 -3.89
N SER A 441 8.29 -14.24 -3.46
CA SER A 441 7.90 -15.66 -3.47
C SER A 441 7.75 -16.28 -4.88
N THR A 442 8.37 -15.67 -5.90
CA THR A 442 8.43 -16.27 -7.24
C THR A 442 9.77 -16.99 -7.45
N PRO A 443 9.81 -18.14 -8.16
CA PRO A 443 11.05 -18.86 -8.44
C PRO A 443 12.11 -17.98 -9.09
N GLN A 444 11.73 -17.12 -10.03
CA GLN A 444 12.66 -16.22 -10.70
C GLN A 444 13.23 -15.15 -9.76
N ASN A 445 12.41 -14.57 -8.88
CA ASN A 445 12.87 -13.50 -7.99
C ASN A 445 13.80 -14.05 -6.89
N ARG A 446 13.53 -15.24 -6.32
CA ARG A 446 14.38 -15.78 -5.25
C ARG A 446 15.83 -15.93 -5.72
N VAL A 447 16.06 -16.38 -6.95
CA VAL A 447 17.39 -16.52 -7.55
C VAL A 447 18.00 -15.18 -7.90
N THR A 448 17.26 -14.33 -8.63
CA THR A 448 17.82 -13.06 -9.13
C THR A 448 18.06 -12.06 -8.02
N GLU A 449 17.16 -11.91 -7.07
CA GLU A 449 17.34 -10.98 -5.96
C GLU A 449 18.43 -11.46 -4.99
N SER A 450 18.46 -12.74 -4.62
CA SER A 450 19.53 -13.25 -3.76
C SER A 450 20.90 -13.09 -4.39
N HIS A 451 21.04 -13.28 -5.71
CA HIS A 451 22.30 -13.01 -6.42
C HIS A 451 22.72 -11.54 -6.34
N VAL A 452 21.77 -10.60 -6.56
CA VAL A 452 22.03 -9.16 -6.42
C VAL A 452 22.52 -8.82 -5.02
N LEU A 453 21.76 -9.23 -4.00
CA LEU A 453 22.06 -8.92 -2.60
C LEU A 453 23.37 -9.56 -2.14
N SER A 454 23.61 -10.85 -2.46
CA SER A 454 24.83 -11.57 -2.12
C SER A 454 26.07 -10.94 -2.77
N LYS A 455 25.99 -10.61 -4.07
CA LYS A 455 27.11 -9.98 -4.78
C LYS A 455 27.43 -8.60 -4.22
N ALA A 456 26.42 -7.79 -3.92
CA ALA A 456 26.62 -6.49 -3.29
C ALA A 456 27.19 -6.65 -1.87
N ALA A 457 26.57 -7.43 -1.01
CA ALA A 457 27.01 -7.65 0.38
C ALA A 457 28.47 -8.09 0.47
N THR A 458 28.87 -9.11 -0.31
CA THR A 458 30.26 -9.61 -0.35
C THR A 458 31.23 -8.57 -0.88
N SER A 459 30.84 -7.76 -1.89
CA SER A 459 31.67 -6.69 -2.42
C SER A 459 31.96 -5.58 -1.41
N PHE A 460 31.02 -5.33 -0.49
CA PHE A 460 31.18 -4.38 0.61
C PHE A 460 31.80 -5.02 1.88
N GLY A 461 32.08 -6.33 1.85
CA GLY A 461 32.74 -7.05 2.92
C GLY A 461 31.82 -7.46 4.07
N ALA A 462 30.54 -7.65 3.79
CA ALA A 462 29.61 -8.25 4.74
C ALA A 462 29.76 -9.77 4.77
N ASP A 463 29.71 -10.39 5.97
CA ASP A 463 29.77 -11.82 6.17
C ASP A 463 28.39 -12.46 6.34
N ALA A 464 27.46 -11.77 7.01
CA ALA A 464 26.14 -12.29 7.37
C ALA A 464 25.11 -11.16 7.58
N MET A 465 24.91 -10.30 6.57
CA MET A 465 23.92 -9.22 6.64
C MET A 465 22.50 -9.80 6.71
N PRO A 466 21.69 -9.46 7.72
CA PRO A 466 20.35 -10.00 7.87
C PRO A 466 19.41 -9.59 6.73
N VAL A 467 18.66 -10.56 6.20
CA VAL A 467 17.66 -10.38 5.14
C VAL A 467 16.32 -10.88 5.62
N THR A 468 15.30 -10.01 5.58
CA THR A 468 13.90 -10.36 5.86
C THR A 468 12.99 -9.95 4.71
N ALA A 469 11.75 -10.46 4.69
CA ALA A 469 10.76 -10.16 3.65
C ALA A 469 9.35 -10.19 4.20
N MET A 470 8.75 -9.03 4.41
CA MET A 470 7.42 -8.88 5.02
C MET A 470 6.27 -9.41 4.16
N LYS A 471 6.50 -9.64 2.86
CA LYS A 471 5.49 -10.26 1.99
C LYS A 471 5.09 -11.67 2.42
N ALA A 472 5.91 -12.35 3.21
CA ALA A 472 5.54 -13.62 3.85
C ALA A 472 4.23 -13.52 4.65
N TYR A 473 3.93 -12.35 5.21
CA TYR A 473 2.75 -12.09 6.04
C TYR A 473 1.63 -11.37 5.30
N LEU A 474 2.01 -10.43 4.43
CA LEU A 474 1.09 -9.45 3.83
C LEU A 474 0.67 -9.81 2.41
N GLY A 475 1.39 -10.71 1.75
CA GLY A 475 1.34 -10.82 0.31
C GLY A 475 1.98 -9.61 -0.39
N HIS A 476 1.79 -9.53 -1.69
CA HIS A 476 2.35 -8.48 -2.51
C HIS A 476 1.31 -7.39 -2.83
N SER A 477 1.39 -6.28 -2.13
CA SER A 477 0.48 -5.12 -2.24
C SER A 477 0.84 -4.19 -3.42
N GLN A 478 1.48 -4.71 -4.45
CA GLN A 478 1.78 -4.03 -5.72
C GLN A 478 2.59 -2.73 -5.50
N GLY A 479 2.08 -1.59 -5.97
CA GLY A 479 2.77 -0.29 -5.88
C GLY A 479 2.99 0.21 -4.45
N THR A 480 2.18 -0.22 -3.49
CA THR A 480 2.29 0.16 -2.08
C THR A 480 3.25 -0.69 -1.27
N ALA A 481 3.79 -1.77 -1.86
CA ALA A 481 4.67 -2.71 -1.16
C ALA A 481 5.91 -2.06 -0.53
N GLY A 482 6.46 -0.99 -1.14
CA GLY A 482 7.55 -0.20 -0.56
C GLY A 482 7.15 0.52 0.73
N GLY A 483 5.91 0.97 0.85
CA GLY A 483 5.36 1.57 2.07
C GLY A 483 5.21 0.54 3.19
N ASP A 484 4.72 -0.66 2.88
CA ASP A 484 4.69 -1.78 3.83
C ASP A 484 6.10 -2.09 4.36
N GLN A 485 7.10 -2.18 3.47
CA GLN A 485 8.49 -2.41 3.85
C GLN A 485 9.02 -1.32 4.78
N LEU A 486 8.75 -0.05 4.46
CA LEU A 486 9.20 1.10 5.25
C LEU A 486 8.57 1.09 6.64
N HIS A 487 7.24 1.06 6.73
CA HIS A 487 6.55 1.17 8.02
C HIS A 487 6.82 -0.02 8.94
N LEU A 488 6.91 -1.24 8.39
CA LEU A 488 7.26 -2.42 9.19
C LEU A 488 8.73 -2.40 9.62
N SER A 489 9.63 -1.79 8.84
CA SER A 489 11.02 -1.61 9.26
C SER A 489 11.16 -0.65 10.45
N LEU A 490 10.29 0.36 10.57
CA LEU A 490 10.27 1.25 11.75
C LEU A 490 9.95 0.47 13.03
N GLY A 491 9.11 -0.56 12.96
CA GLY A 491 8.78 -1.43 14.09
C GLY A 491 9.98 -2.21 14.64
N VAL A 492 11.01 -2.48 13.81
CA VAL A 492 12.23 -3.16 14.27
C VAL A 492 12.92 -2.36 15.37
N TRP A 493 13.01 -1.04 15.21
CA TRP A 493 13.61 -0.16 16.22
C TRP A 493 12.72 0.07 17.44
N GLU A 494 11.39 0.05 17.26
CA GLU A 494 10.47 0.21 18.39
C GLU A 494 10.46 -1.03 19.29
N HIS A 495 10.54 -2.24 18.71
CA HIS A 495 10.42 -3.49 19.48
C HIS A 495 11.74 -4.26 19.64
N GLY A 496 12.79 -3.91 18.89
CA GLY A 496 14.08 -4.60 18.95
C GLY A 496 14.10 -6.01 18.32
N VAL A 497 13.06 -6.38 17.58
CA VAL A 497 12.91 -7.69 16.95
C VAL A 497 13.01 -7.55 15.44
N LEU A 498 13.78 -8.39 14.77
CA LEU A 498 13.76 -8.52 13.31
C LEU A 498 12.85 -9.68 12.94
N PRO A 499 11.70 -9.43 12.26
CA PRO A 499 10.78 -10.49 11.86
C PRO A 499 11.40 -11.46 10.87
N GLY A 500 11.16 -12.75 11.07
CA GLY A 500 11.61 -13.81 10.18
C GLY A 500 10.62 -14.10 9.06
N ILE A 501 11.07 -14.82 8.03
CA ILE A 501 10.25 -15.38 6.95
C ILE A 501 9.70 -16.72 7.43
N VAL A 502 8.72 -16.68 8.35
CA VAL A 502 8.25 -17.88 9.09
C VAL A 502 7.42 -18.85 8.25
N THR A 503 7.07 -18.49 7.00
CA THR A 503 6.32 -19.38 6.09
C THR A 503 7.14 -20.55 5.56
N SER A 504 8.44 -20.58 5.85
CA SER A 504 9.36 -21.64 5.44
C SER A 504 10.41 -21.92 6.51
N SER A 505 10.80 -23.19 6.63
CA SER A 505 11.83 -23.63 7.58
C SER A 505 13.25 -23.57 7.00
N GLU A 506 13.39 -23.46 5.68
CA GLU A 506 14.67 -23.50 4.98
C GLU A 506 14.68 -22.58 3.75
N VAL A 507 15.88 -22.23 3.32
CA VAL A 507 16.15 -21.49 2.09
C VAL A 507 16.30 -22.48 0.94
N ALA A 508 15.78 -22.16 -0.25
CA ALA A 508 15.90 -23.02 -1.42
C ALA A 508 17.37 -23.15 -1.88
N ASP A 509 17.73 -24.32 -2.45
CA ASP A 509 19.10 -24.66 -2.86
C ASP A 509 19.69 -23.71 -3.91
N ASP A 510 18.85 -23.06 -4.71
CA ASP A 510 19.23 -22.12 -5.78
C ASP A 510 19.36 -20.65 -5.32
N VAL A 511 19.24 -20.39 -4.01
CA VAL A 511 19.37 -19.07 -3.40
C VAL A 511 20.82 -18.78 -3.02
N TYR A 512 21.35 -17.64 -3.45
CA TYR A 512 22.69 -17.17 -3.12
C TYR A 512 22.74 -16.64 -1.68
N GLN A 513 23.59 -17.23 -0.82
CA GLN A 513 23.64 -16.91 0.61
C GLN A 513 24.95 -16.24 1.05
N ALA A 514 25.98 -16.17 0.20
CA ALA A 514 27.26 -15.58 0.58
C ALA A 514 27.09 -14.10 1.00
N GLY A 515 27.60 -13.75 2.18
CA GLY A 515 27.47 -12.41 2.78
C GLY A 515 26.10 -12.08 3.37
N LEU A 516 25.15 -13.03 3.35
CA LEU A 516 23.76 -12.85 3.81
C LEU A 516 23.36 -13.85 4.87
N LYS A 517 22.45 -13.45 5.76
CA LYS A 517 21.73 -14.31 6.70
C LYS A 517 20.24 -14.15 6.45
N PHE A 518 19.60 -15.11 5.78
CA PHE A 518 18.14 -15.10 5.63
C PHE A 518 17.48 -15.39 6.97
N GLN A 519 16.64 -14.47 7.40
CA GLN A 519 15.98 -14.53 8.69
C GLN A 519 14.72 -15.39 8.58
N LEU A 520 14.79 -16.66 9.03
CA LEU A 520 13.67 -17.62 8.98
C LEU A 520 12.84 -17.67 10.27
N LYS A 521 13.31 -17.03 11.33
CA LYS A 521 12.64 -16.92 12.63
C LYS A 521 12.69 -15.47 13.09
N HIS A 522 11.73 -15.08 13.91
CA HIS A 522 11.83 -13.82 14.66
C HIS A 522 13.08 -13.86 15.55
N GLU A 523 13.86 -12.82 15.56
CA GLU A 523 15.10 -12.75 16.32
C GLU A 523 15.22 -11.40 17.03
N GLU A 524 15.50 -11.43 18.33
CA GLU A 524 15.70 -10.25 19.14
C GLU A 524 17.14 -9.74 18.97
N TYR A 525 17.28 -8.50 18.55
CA TYR A 525 18.55 -7.80 18.40
C TYR A 525 18.68 -6.63 19.39
N GLY A 526 17.55 -6.07 19.84
CA GLY A 526 17.48 -4.85 20.63
C GLY A 526 17.24 -3.59 19.78
N LYS A 527 16.65 -2.57 20.41
CA LYS A 527 16.14 -1.36 19.74
C LYS A 527 17.21 -0.51 19.04
N THR A 528 18.47 -0.61 19.45
CA THR A 528 19.58 0.22 18.92
C THR A 528 20.66 -0.59 18.18
N HIS A 529 20.43 -1.88 17.96
CA HIS A 529 21.41 -2.73 17.27
C HIS A 529 21.61 -2.32 15.81
N PHE A 530 20.53 -2.05 15.10
CA PHE A 530 20.60 -1.64 13.71
C PHE A 530 20.60 -0.11 13.58
N ASP A 531 21.61 0.44 12.93
CA ASP A 531 21.71 1.85 12.57
C ASP A 531 20.87 2.21 11.33
N ALA A 532 20.62 1.23 10.46
CA ALA A 532 19.93 1.45 9.20
C ALA A 532 19.24 0.19 8.64
N ALA A 533 18.39 0.40 7.65
CA ALA A 533 17.86 -0.63 6.77
C ALA A 533 18.02 -0.23 5.30
N LEU A 534 18.20 -1.24 4.44
CA LEU A 534 18.11 -1.12 2.99
C LEU A 534 16.80 -1.75 2.52
N LEU A 535 15.94 -0.95 1.91
CA LEU A 535 14.63 -1.38 1.45
C LEU A 535 14.68 -1.58 -0.07
N ASN A 536 14.60 -2.83 -0.53
CA ASN A 536 14.72 -3.17 -1.95
C ASN A 536 13.38 -3.43 -2.61
N SER A 537 13.17 -2.92 -3.83
CA SER A 537 11.99 -3.16 -4.64
C SER A 537 12.33 -3.36 -6.11
N LYS A 538 11.60 -4.30 -6.74
CA LYS A 538 11.74 -4.65 -8.15
C LYS A 538 10.36 -4.71 -8.79
N GLY A 539 10.12 -3.91 -9.82
CA GLY A 539 8.85 -3.83 -10.53
C GLY A 539 8.90 -4.38 -11.95
N PHE A 540 7.79 -4.87 -12.45
CA PHE A 540 7.64 -5.23 -13.85
C PHE A 540 8.07 -4.09 -14.77
N GLY A 541 8.58 -4.43 -15.96
CA GLY A 541 9.15 -3.46 -16.89
C GLY A 541 10.62 -3.17 -16.62
N GLY A 542 11.17 -3.61 -15.47
CA GLY A 542 12.56 -3.37 -15.06
C GLY A 542 12.71 -2.11 -14.24
N ASN A 543 11.72 -1.80 -13.41
CA ASN A 543 11.74 -0.69 -12.46
C ASN A 543 12.34 -1.17 -11.15
N ASN A 544 13.53 -0.71 -10.79
CA ASN A 544 14.20 -1.09 -9.56
C ASN A 544 14.42 0.13 -8.68
N ALA A 545 14.21 -0.01 -7.37
CA ALA A 545 14.51 1.04 -6.41
C ALA A 545 15.03 0.45 -5.10
N THR A 546 15.98 1.17 -4.48
CA THR A 546 16.49 0.85 -3.15
C THR A 546 16.54 2.11 -2.32
N ALA A 547 15.83 2.13 -1.19
CA ALA A 547 15.82 3.22 -0.24
C ALA A 547 16.78 2.94 0.91
N VAL A 548 17.45 4.00 1.38
CA VAL A 548 18.27 4.01 2.61
C VAL A 548 17.42 4.58 3.72
N LEU A 549 17.19 3.80 4.76
CA LEU A 549 16.42 4.20 5.94
C LEU A 549 17.34 4.19 7.16
N LEU A 550 17.53 5.34 7.81
CA LEU A 550 18.28 5.48 9.06
C LEU A 550 17.35 5.29 10.26
N ALA A 551 17.85 4.58 11.26
CA ALA A 551 17.17 4.39 12.54
C ALA A 551 16.86 5.72 13.25
N PRO A 552 15.82 5.79 14.11
CA PRO A 552 15.51 7.01 14.87
C PRO A 552 16.69 7.54 15.70
N HIS A 553 17.39 6.66 16.42
CA HIS A 553 18.56 7.03 17.22
C HIS A 553 19.72 7.58 16.38
N LYS A 554 19.92 7.00 15.16
CA LYS A 554 20.96 7.47 14.25
C LYS A 554 20.58 8.81 13.61
N ALA A 555 19.32 9.01 13.23
CA ALA A 555 18.83 10.31 12.76
C ALA A 555 19.05 11.39 13.81
N ILE A 556 18.67 11.16 15.06
CA ILE A 556 18.89 12.10 16.18
C ILE A 556 20.39 12.35 16.43
N GLU A 557 21.25 11.32 16.33
CA GLU A 557 22.72 11.51 16.46
C GLU A 557 23.24 12.48 15.39
N LEU A 558 22.77 12.38 14.15
CA LEU A 558 23.16 13.30 13.07
C LEU A 558 22.64 14.72 13.33
N LEU A 559 21.42 14.85 13.81
CA LEU A 559 20.83 16.16 14.12
C LEU A 559 21.55 16.86 15.28
N LYS A 560 21.98 16.13 16.31
CA LYS A 560 22.81 16.68 17.41
C LYS A 560 24.17 17.22 16.95
N LYS A 561 24.66 16.81 15.77
CA LYS A 561 25.86 17.40 15.15
C LYS A 561 25.57 18.68 14.36
N ARG A 562 24.33 18.91 13.98
CA ARG A 562 23.88 20.05 13.16
C ARG A 562 23.32 21.19 14.00
N TYR A 563 22.56 20.88 15.04
CA TYR A 563 21.85 21.83 15.90
C TYR A 563 22.57 22.01 17.24
N SER A 564 22.42 23.19 17.88
CA SER A 564 22.96 23.45 19.19
C SER A 564 22.27 22.59 20.27
N GLU A 565 22.93 22.46 21.44
CA GLU A 565 22.34 21.75 22.59
C GLU A 565 21.02 22.41 23.01
N GLU A 566 20.95 23.75 23.05
CA GLU A 566 19.74 24.51 23.36
C GLU A 566 18.56 24.18 22.41
N GLN A 567 18.82 24.16 21.11
CA GLN A 567 17.79 23.80 20.13
C GLN A 567 17.28 22.35 20.29
N ILE A 568 18.17 21.43 20.66
CA ILE A 568 17.81 20.05 20.93
C ILE A 568 17.02 19.90 22.24
N GLU A 569 17.35 20.66 23.27
CA GLU A 569 16.57 20.70 24.51
C GLU A 569 15.16 21.24 24.27
N GLU A 570 15.04 22.38 23.60
CA GLU A 570 13.74 22.94 23.19
C GLU A 570 12.91 21.98 22.34
N TYR A 571 13.55 21.28 21.40
CA TYR A 571 12.92 20.22 20.61
C TYR A 571 12.29 19.15 21.52
N TYR A 572 13.02 18.63 22.51
CA TYR A 572 12.49 17.59 23.41
C TYR A 572 11.35 18.09 24.29
N GLU A 573 11.36 19.34 24.71
CA GLU A 573 10.25 19.94 25.45
C GLU A 573 8.97 19.98 24.62
N LYS A 574 9.06 20.46 23.36
CA LYS A 574 7.93 20.48 22.43
C LYS A 574 7.47 19.07 22.07
N ASN A 575 8.41 18.15 21.85
CA ASN A 575 8.12 16.76 21.45
C ASN A 575 7.28 16.01 22.49
N ALA A 576 7.41 16.32 23.77
CA ALA A 576 6.62 15.68 24.81
C ALA A 576 5.10 15.89 24.61
N ALA A 577 4.69 17.11 24.24
CA ALA A 577 3.29 17.42 23.94
C ALA A 577 2.78 16.71 22.66
N ILE A 578 3.62 16.68 21.63
CA ILE A 578 3.31 15.98 20.37
C ILE A 578 3.11 14.48 20.60
N LYS A 579 4.00 13.85 21.37
CA LYS A 579 3.85 12.43 21.75
C LYS A 579 2.58 12.15 22.54
N SER A 580 2.22 13.04 23.46
CA SER A 580 0.98 12.91 24.23
C SER A 580 -0.25 12.98 23.34
N ALA A 581 -0.30 13.92 22.37
CA ALA A 581 -1.38 14.02 21.41
C ALA A 581 -1.46 12.78 20.50
N ALA A 582 -0.32 12.27 20.04
CA ALA A 582 -0.24 11.05 19.26
C ALA A 582 -0.76 9.82 20.05
N THR A 583 -0.38 9.69 21.32
CA THR A 583 -0.88 8.59 22.18
C THR A 583 -2.38 8.67 22.36
N ALA A 584 -2.94 9.85 22.63
CA ALA A 584 -4.38 10.05 22.75
C ALA A 584 -5.13 9.66 21.46
N TYR A 585 -4.53 9.96 20.27
CA TYR A 585 -5.06 9.51 19.00
C TYR A 585 -5.07 7.98 18.89
N ASN A 586 -3.97 7.30 19.26
CA ASN A 586 -3.91 5.84 19.22
C ASN A 586 -5.00 5.18 20.09
N GLU A 587 -5.17 5.66 21.31
CA GLU A 587 -6.21 5.17 22.23
C GLU A 587 -7.62 5.36 21.66
N ALA A 588 -7.89 6.53 21.07
CA ALA A 588 -9.17 6.82 20.44
C ALA A 588 -9.42 5.97 19.19
N MET A 589 -8.36 5.67 18.41
CA MET A 589 -8.46 4.76 17.26
C MET A 589 -8.79 3.33 17.67
N ILE A 590 -8.14 2.79 18.73
CA ILE A 590 -8.44 1.48 19.28
C ILE A 590 -9.91 1.38 19.66
N ARG A 591 -10.47 2.43 20.27
CA ARG A 591 -11.90 2.51 20.63
C ARG A 591 -12.84 2.83 19.47
N GLY A 592 -12.32 3.05 18.23
CA GLY A 592 -13.14 3.39 17.07
C GLY A 592 -13.80 4.77 17.10
N GLU A 593 -13.29 5.69 17.93
CA GLU A 593 -13.86 7.02 18.14
C GLU A 593 -13.49 8.02 17.02
N ILE A 594 -12.43 7.72 16.23
CA ILE A 594 -11.89 8.61 15.20
C ILE A 594 -12.40 8.22 13.82
N LYS A 595 -12.81 9.22 13.05
CA LYS A 595 -13.14 9.07 11.62
C LYS A 595 -12.05 9.66 10.75
N PRO A 596 -11.85 9.15 9.53
CA PRO A 596 -10.94 9.73 8.56
C PRO A 596 -11.27 11.19 8.26
N ILE A 597 -10.24 11.98 7.96
CA ILE A 597 -10.39 13.35 7.49
C ILE A 597 -10.96 13.31 6.07
N TYR A 598 -12.12 13.95 5.87
CA TYR A 598 -12.72 14.09 4.54
C TYR A 598 -13.38 15.47 4.39
N ARG A 599 -12.68 16.39 3.74
CA ARG A 599 -13.01 17.83 3.66
C ARG A 599 -13.80 18.19 2.38
N PHE A 600 -14.72 17.34 1.94
CA PHE A 600 -15.51 17.62 0.73
C PHE A 600 -16.38 18.87 0.87
N GLY A 601 -16.19 19.83 -0.03
CA GLY A 601 -16.95 21.10 -0.02
C GLY A 601 -16.59 22.04 1.13
N PHE A 602 -15.51 21.78 1.86
CA PHE A 602 -15.05 22.62 2.97
C PHE A 602 -13.97 23.59 2.49
N ASN A 603 -14.09 24.87 2.85
CA ASN A 603 -13.13 25.94 2.50
C ASN A 603 -12.74 25.94 1.01
N VAL A 604 -13.73 25.86 0.12
CA VAL A 604 -13.51 25.95 -1.32
C VAL A 604 -13.13 27.39 -1.64
N LEU A 605 -11.89 27.60 -2.13
CA LEU A 605 -11.38 28.91 -2.50
C LEU A 605 -11.70 29.22 -3.97
N GLY A 606 -12.13 30.46 -4.23
CA GLY A 606 -12.23 31.04 -5.58
C GLY A 606 -11.05 31.96 -5.88
N GLY A 607 -10.85 32.30 -7.14
CA GLY A 607 -9.76 33.20 -7.55
C GLY A 607 -9.91 34.63 -6.98
N GLU A 608 -11.12 35.03 -6.61
CA GLU A 608 -11.42 36.35 -6.03
C GLU A 608 -10.92 36.50 -4.58
N GLU A 609 -10.65 35.36 -3.90
CA GLU A 609 -10.14 35.32 -2.52
C GLU A 609 -8.62 35.42 -2.45
N LEU A 610 -7.94 35.39 -3.61
CA LEU A 610 -6.48 35.44 -3.69
C LEU A 610 -6.00 36.89 -3.81
N ASP A 611 -5.00 37.27 -3.00
CA ASP A 611 -4.27 38.53 -3.13
C ASP A 611 -2.97 38.28 -3.90
N ILE A 612 -2.95 38.72 -5.16
CA ILE A 612 -1.81 38.49 -6.09
C ILE A 612 -1.12 39.81 -6.40
N SER A 613 0.17 39.87 -6.15
CA SER A 613 1.07 40.97 -6.54
C SER A 613 2.23 40.44 -7.39
N GLU A 614 3.12 41.31 -7.85
CA GLU A 614 4.35 40.91 -8.57
C GLU A 614 5.35 40.15 -7.69
N GLN A 615 5.25 40.28 -6.35
CA GLN A 615 6.21 39.72 -5.39
C GLN A 615 5.67 38.46 -4.70
N GLN A 616 4.34 38.32 -4.56
CA GLN A 616 3.77 37.24 -3.77
C GLN A 616 2.31 36.94 -4.10
N ILE A 617 1.89 35.71 -3.72
CA ILE A 617 0.47 35.33 -3.69
C ILE A 617 0.09 35.00 -2.25
N LYS A 618 -0.93 35.67 -1.70
CA LYS A 618 -1.53 35.30 -0.40
C LYS A 618 -2.76 34.44 -0.61
N LEU A 619 -2.81 33.34 0.12
CA LEU A 619 -3.95 32.44 0.14
C LEU A 619 -4.61 32.44 1.52
N PRO A 620 -5.95 32.49 1.61
CA PRO A 620 -6.65 32.31 2.88
C PRO A 620 -6.26 31.00 3.56
N GLY A 621 -6.04 31.06 4.90
CA GLY A 621 -5.65 29.89 5.68
C GLY A 621 -4.17 29.54 5.65
N TYR A 622 -3.31 30.40 5.09
CA TYR A 622 -1.86 30.32 5.16
C TYR A 622 -1.30 31.66 5.67
N GLU A 623 -0.37 31.61 6.63
CA GLU A 623 0.29 32.82 7.15
C GLU A 623 1.45 33.24 6.26
N ILE A 624 2.16 32.28 5.66
CA ILE A 624 3.29 32.52 4.76
C ILE A 624 2.81 32.54 3.31
N PRO A 625 3.01 33.66 2.58
CA PRO A 625 2.61 33.73 1.18
C PRO A 625 3.54 32.90 0.27
N VAL A 626 3.07 32.59 -0.93
CA VAL A 626 3.92 32.09 -2.01
C VAL A 626 4.81 33.25 -2.49
N ASP A 627 6.13 33.05 -2.48
CA ASP A 627 7.10 34.01 -2.99
C ASP A 627 7.22 33.93 -4.51
N LEU A 628 7.05 35.04 -5.20
CA LEU A 628 7.23 35.16 -6.66
C LEU A 628 8.57 35.77 -7.06
N ASN A 629 9.47 36.08 -6.12
CA ASN A 629 10.82 36.51 -6.40
C ASN A 629 11.66 35.27 -6.80
N VAL A 630 11.41 34.76 -8.01
CA VAL A 630 12.08 33.57 -8.52
C VAL A 630 13.48 33.94 -9.04
N THR A 631 14.52 33.25 -8.57
CA THR A 631 15.86 33.42 -9.09
C THR A 631 15.95 32.90 -10.52
N ASN A 632 16.72 33.62 -11.36
CA ASN A 632 17.01 33.15 -12.69
C ASN A 632 18.24 32.21 -12.66
N ASP A 633 18.03 30.93 -12.86
CA ASP A 633 19.12 29.93 -12.87
C ASP A 633 20.06 30.07 -14.08
N PHE A 634 19.74 30.95 -15.02
CA PHE A 634 20.44 31.16 -16.29
C PHE A 634 20.94 32.60 -16.47
N GLU A 635 21.27 33.29 -15.38
CA GLU A 635 21.77 34.67 -15.43
C GLU A 635 23.04 34.81 -16.32
N ASP A 636 23.85 33.75 -16.41
CA ASP A 636 25.03 33.68 -17.24
C ASP A 636 24.74 33.56 -18.75
N LEU A 637 23.46 33.33 -19.12
CA LEU A 637 23.02 33.17 -20.52
C LEU A 637 22.28 34.40 -21.06
N ILE A 638 22.08 35.45 -20.24
CA ILE A 638 21.35 36.67 -20.64
C ILE A 638 22.34 37.85 -20.84
#